data_6242c8216a8452509b86cd33a9e40c6d
#
_entry.id   6242c8216a8452509b86cd33a9e40c6d
#
_cell.length_a   1.000
_cell.length_b   1.000
_cell.length_c   1.000
_cell.angle_alpha   90.00
_cell.angle_beta   90.00
_cell.angle_gamma   90.00
#
_symmetry.space_group_name_H-M   'P 1'
#
loop_
_entity.id
_entity.type
_entity.pdbx_description
1 polymer ?
#
loop_
_entity_poly.entity_id
_entity_poly.type
_entity_poly.pdbx_seq_one_letter_code
_entity_poly.pdbx_strand_id
1 'polypeptide(L)'
;MQQKNDSLGYTRIRRVAPIAVNTHGGRAKCLQRLVRLDLPVPETVALSFDAVRSLADGKALDISALLKVFGNTPLLIVRPSSEDPDWGGPGAMLNIGMNDVRHAELTQIYGDEAADALYLRFVQSYAIHIERLDPEEFETDSGTSTRQALKDALDAYENETDEPFPQEIEVQLIKVLRSMARAWSGTTARLLRQAKGAPADAGLGLIVQTMSFGVGPGECGAGVIQLIDEETGAPLVRGRYKRQALGRDALADQSDVMYLTKDKRGPSLETDCPALFDHLSEITQLCRAKLREEMQVEFIVEQGKLAVLDAVRVPRSTRATLRSAVQLAEDGIIPTSEVLLRIPPRPLTELLHAPIDPAAERSVFAKGIAASPGGAVGRLVFSSAAAQLSEARGEACILARRETAPEDIRGMHSSVGVLTERGGVTSHAAVIARGMGVPCVVGASMTINSRKKTITSANGETLHEGDMITLDGSKGEALIGETKMLPPFKDRWYLQLMEWADAIRDIGVRANADTPADAAMARDFKAQGIGLCRTEHMFFEGDRLTVMREMIFAATDEDRREAISRLLPMQRSDFIELFRIMQGQPVCIRLLDPPLHEFLPSNRAGAKELAEALDMPLSDVTRRIEWLSEFNPMLGMRGVRLGITFPQIYEMQARAIFEATIEASKLGDPVVPEIMIPLVSAMREVELVKTLVDGVAAAVRNEKGADFTYRLGVMVETPRAALRAHEIAQHSAFLSFGTNDLTQMAYGLSRDDAGRFMNTYVQQGVFPEDPFHTLDVDGVGELLTIGAARGRQASPNIVLSVCGEHGGNPESIAFCRAAGFDYVSCSPFRVPVARLAAAQLVAAEGKVSPK
;
A
#
# COMPACT_ATOMS: atom_id res chain seq x y z
N MET A 1 -31.15 -5.60 38.06
CA MET A 1 -31.26 -4.26 37.41
C MET A 1 -30.50 -4.13 36.09
N GLN A 2 -29.69 -5.12 35.67
CA GLN A 2 -28.90 -5.09 34.40
C GLN A 2 -29.70 -5.45 33.13
N GLN A 3 -30.81 -6.19 33.25
CA GLN A 3 -31.57 -6.67 32.07
C GLN A 3 -32.66 -5.71 31.54
N LYS A 4 -32.88 -4.56 32.19
CA LYS A 4 -33.91 -3.60 31.76
C LYS A 4 -33.46 -2.50 30.81
N ASN A 5 -32.14 -2.31 30.58
CA ASN A 5 -31.65 -1.23 29.74
C ASN A 5 -31.50 -1.61 28.23
N ASP A 6 -31.41 -2.90 27.90
CA ASP A 6 -31.29 -3.34 26.50
C ASP A 6 -32.59 -3.16 25.69
N SER A 7 -33.72 -2.99 26.35
CA SER A 7 -35.02 -2.75 25.70
C SER A 7 -35.24 -1.30 25.23
N LEU A 8 -34.39 -0.36 25.63
CA LEU A 8 -34.57 1.08 25.35
C LEU A 8 -33.86 1.57 24.11
N GLY A 9 -32.99 0.74 23.49
CA GLY A 9 -32.24 1.09 22.25
C GLY A 9 -31.08 2.08 22.44
N TYR A 10 -30.79 2.53 23.68
CA TYR A 10 -29.68 3.41 24.01
C TYR A 10 -28.99 3.05 25.31
N THR A 11 -27.71 3.42 25.46
CA THR A 11 -26.87 3.13 26.62
C THR A 11 -26.18 4.41 27.11
N ARG A 12 -26.38 4.79 28.38
CA ARG A 12 -25.63 5.91 28.99
C ARG A 12 -24.17 5.51 29.15
N ILE A 13 -23.24 6.36 28.68
CA ILE A 13 -21.79 6.12 28.79
C ILE A 13 -21.37 6.32 30.25
N ARG A 14 -21.01 5.22 30.92
CA ARG A 14 -20.48 5.16 32.28
C ARG A 14 -19.29 4.19 32.31
N ARG A 15 -18.53 4.19 33.43
CA ARG A 15 -17.35 3.31 33.62
C ARG A 15 -17.65 1.83 33.31
N VAL A 16 -18.83 1.31 33.66
CA VAL A 16 -19.21 -0.11 33.57
C VAL A 16 -20.38 -0.33 32.60
N ALA A 17 -20.57 0.57 31.62
CA ALA A 17 -21.60 0.39 30.61
C ALA A 17 -21.20 -0.68 29.55
N PRO A 18 -22.16 -1.46 29.00
CA PRO A 18 -21.88 -2.48 27.98
C PRO A 18 -21.66 -1.83 26.59
N ILE A 19 -20.56 -1.07 26.42
CA ILE A 19 -20.19 -0.42 25.19
C ILE A 19 -19.05 -1.22 24.52
N ALA A 20 -19.29 -1.68 23.27
CA ALA A 20 -18.29 -2.36 22.45
C ALA A 20 -18.18 -1.70 21.06
N VAL A 21 -17.03 -1.81 20.43
CA VAL A 21 -16.75 -1.20 19.10
C VAL A 21 -17.71 -1.77 18.06
N ASN A 22 -17.89 -3.08 18.03
CA ASN A 22 -18.75 -3.79 17.09
C ASN A 22 -20.26 -3.63 17.31
N THR A 23 -20.68 -2.86 18.33
CA THR A 23 -22.10 -2.61 18.62
C THR A 23 -22.45 -1.15 18.75
N HIS A 24 -21.49 -0.29 19.15
CA HIS A 24 -21.71 1.14 19.39
C HIS A 24 -20.70 2.04 18.68
N GLY A 25 -19.66 1.45 18.05
CA GLY A 25 -18.62 2.14 17.34
C GLY A 25 -17.43 2.59 18.19
N GLY A 26 -16.38 3.01 17.50
CA GLY A 26 -15.10 3.39 18.09
C GLY A 26 -15.17 4.62 18.99
N ARG A 27 -15.92 5.66 18.57
CA ARG A 27 -16.09 6.90 19.35
C ARG A 27 -16.80 6.65 20.68
N ALA A 28 -17.90 5.89 20.71
CA ALA A 28 -18.58 5.52 21.94
C ALA A 28 -17.66 4.79 22.91
N LYS A 29 -16.84 3.89 22.38
CA LYS A 29 -15.85 3.15 23.18
C LYS A 29 -14.73 4.04 23.68
N CYS A 30 -14.26 4.99 22.89
CA CYS A 30 -13.26 5.97 23.30
C CYS A 30 -13.79 6.84 24.45
N LEU A 31 -14.98 7.42 24.32
CA LEU A 31 -15.60 8.22 25.37
C LEU A 31 -15.78 7.42 26.67
N GLN A 32 -16.16 6.14 26.58
CA GLN A 32 -16.19 5.28 27.77
C GLN A 32 -14.82 5.13 28.44
N ARG A 33 -13.73 5.02 27.64
CA ARG A 33 -12.38 4.95 28.17
C ARG A 33 -11.98 6.26 28.86
N LEU A 34 -12.34 7.42 28.28
CA LEU A 34 -12.09 8.73 28.90
C LEU A 34 -12.83 8.86 30.24
N VAL A 35 -14.11 8.44 30.32
CA VAL A 35 -14.88 8.39 31.56
C VAL A 35 -14.26 7.44 32.60
N ARG A 36 -13.64 6.35 32.18
CA ARG A 36 -12.90 5.44 33.08
C ARG A 36 -11.65 6.06 33.66
N LEU A 37 -11.05 7.01 32.94
CA LEU A 37 -9.86 7.77 33.35
C LEU A 37 -10.21 8.99 34.21
N ASP A 38 -11.48 9.15 34.61
CA ASP A 38 -11.98 10.29 35.37
C ASP A 38 -11.83 11.66 34.69
N LEU A 39 -11.74 11.63 33.34
CA LEU A 39 -11.68 12.88 32.59
C LEU A 39 -13.06 13.55 32.52
N PRO A 40 -13.09 14.89 32.46
CA PRO A 40 -14.32 15.67 32.46
C PRO A 40 -15.03 15.57 31.08
N VAL A 41 -15.69 14.45 30.82
CA VAL A 41 -16.49 14.22 29.62
C VAL A 41 -17.92 14.65 29.90
N PRO A 42 -18.56 15.47 29.05
CA PRO A 42 -19.97 15.81 29.20
C PRO A 42 -20.88 14.57 29.20
N GLU A 43 -22.04 14.69 29.80
CA GLU A 43 -23.02 13.58 29.89
C GLU A 43 -23.33 13.06 28.47
N THR A 44 -23.22 11.78 28.27
CA THR A 44 -23.24 11.15 26.96
C THR A 44 -24.05 9.84 26.95
N VAL A 45 -24.84 9.66 25.90
CA VAL A 45 -25.61 8.45 25.58
C VAL A 45 -25.17 7.91 24.22
N ALA A 46 -25.03 6.61 24.10
CA ALA A 46 -24.73 5.93 22.84
C ALA A 46 -25.93 5.09 22.37
N LEU A 47 -26.27 5.19 21.08
CA LEU A 47 -27.23 4.33 20.40
C LEU A 47 -26.45 3.21 19.70
N SER A 48 -26.94 1.97 19.84
CA SER A 48 -26.31 0.82 19.18
C SER A 48 -26.57 0.80 17.66
N PHE A 49 -25.80 0.01 16.92
CA PHE A 49 -26.00 -0.20 15.48
C PHE A 49 -27.43 -0.67 15.17
N ASP A 50 -27.98 -1.57 15.97
CA ASP A 50 -29.34 -2.07 15.79
C ASP A 50 -30.40 -1.01 16.05
N ALA A 51 -30.19 -0.16 17.06
CA ALA A 51 -31.08 0.97 17.33
C ALA A 51 -31.08 1.97 16.18
N VAL A 52 -29.90 2.31 15.65
CA VAL A 52 -29.77 3.23 14.50
C VAL A 52 -30.36 2.62 13.22
N ARG A 53 -30.17 1.33 12.98
CA ARG A 53 -30.81 0.62 11.86
C ARG A 53 -32.35 0.66 12.00
N SER A 54 -32.86 0.40 13.21
CA SER A 54 -34.30 0.48 13.49
C SER A 54 -34.88 1.89 13.25
N LEU A 55 -34.11 2.93 13.57
CA LEU A 55 -34.49 4.33 13.30
C LEU A 55 -34.52 4.63 11.78
N ALA A 56 -33.58 4.08 11.00
CA ALA A 56 -33.59 4.21 9.54
C ALA A 56 -34.85 3.57 8.93
N ASP A 57 -35.30 2.43 9.49
CA ASP A 57 -36.51 1.71 9.12
C ASP A 57 -37.81 2.39 9.63
N GLY A 58 -37.71 3.53 10.32
CA GLY A 58 -38.85 4.32 10.80
C GLY A 58 -39.44 3.84 12.14
N LYS A 59 -38.79 2.87 12.83
CA LYS A 59 -39.26 2.43 14.15
C LYS A 59 -39.14 3.54 15.20
N ALA A 60 -40.01 3.49 16.23
CA ALA A 60 -40.02 4.47 17.31
C ALA A 60 -38.90 4.22 18.33
N LEU A 61 -38.25 5.29 18.77
CA LEU A 61 -37.37 5.33 19.94
C LEU A 61 -38.05 6.19 21.02
N ASP A 62 -37.97 5.80 22.27
CA ASP A 62 -38.48 6.60 23.38
C ASP A 62 -37.55 7.79 23.66
N ILE A 63 -37.76 8.87 22.91
CA ILE A 63 -36.99 10.12 23.00
C ILE A 63 -37.20 10.80 24.36
N SER A 64 -38.40 10.78 24.92
CA SER A 64 -38.69 11.38 26.22
C SER A 64 -37.89 10.71 27.35
N ALA A 65 -37.77 9.37 27.32
CA ALA A 65 -36.91 8.65 28.27
C ALA A 65 -35.41 8.94 28.06
N LEU A 66 -34.95 9.11 26.79
CA LEU A 66 -33.57 9.49 26.48
C LEU A 66 -33.26 10.90 27.01
N LEU A 67 -34.14 11.88 26.78
CA LEU A 67 -33.94 13.26 27.22
C LEU A 67 -33.85 13.41 28.71
N LYS A 68 -34.57 12.58 29.50
CA LYS A 68 -34.48 12.56 30.96
C LYS A 68 -33.07 12.31 31.49
N VAL A 69 -32.18 11.70 30.70
CA VAL A 69 -30.76 11.49 31.08
C VAL A 69 -30.02 12.82 31.19
N PHE A 70 -30.41 13.81 30.40
CA PHE A 70 -29.70 15.10 30.27
C PHE A 70 -30.30 16.21 31.14
N GLY A 71 -31.40 15.95 31.86
CA GLY A 71 -32.06 16.93 32.71
C GLY A 71 -33.05 17.82 31.97
N ASN A 72 -33.31 19.01 32.50
CA ASN A 72 -34.25 19.96 31.94
C ASN A 72 -33.54 20.86 30.92
N THR A 73 -34.17 21.09 29.80
CA THR A 73 -33.72 22.04 28.73
C THR A 73 -32.24 21.87 28.27
N PRO A 74 -31.75 20.65 27.91
CA PRO A 74 -30.40 20.48 27.43
C PRO A 74 -30.25 21.04 26.03
N LEU A 75 -29.02 21.57 25.68
CA LEU A 75 -28.59 21.60 24.28
C LEU A 75 -27.72 20.39 24.04
N LEU A 76 -27.96 19.73 22.91
CA LEU A 76 -27.37 18.45 22.59
C LEU A 76 -26.59 18.52 21.28
N ILE A 77 -25.58 17.64 21.17
CA ILE A 77 -24.89 17.34 19.93
C ILE A 77 -25.10 15.86 19.60
N VAL A 78 -25.33 15.55 18.32
CA VAL A 78 -25.35 14.17 17.81
C VAL A 78 -24.15 13.95 16.90
N ARG A 79 -23.38 12.91 17.19
CA ARG A 79 -22.14 12.53 16.44
C ARG A 79 -22.21 11.08 15.97
N PRO A 80 -21.67 10.77 14.74
CA PRO A 80 -21.56 9.40 14.27
C PRO A 80 -20.47 8.62 15.05
N SER A 81 -20.70 7.31 15.18
CA SER A 81 -19.78 6.38 15.84
C SER A 81 -19.75 5.05 15.08
N SER A 82 -18.99 4.98 13.98
CA SER A 82 -18.67 3.74 13.23
C SER A 82 -17.59 2.93 13.95
N GLU A 83 -17.36 1.70 13.53
CA GLU A 83 -16.24 0.90 14.03
C GLU A 83 -14.90 1.56 13.73
N ASP A 84 -14.74 2.08 12.49
CA ASP A 84 -13.58 2.82 12.04
C ASP A 84 -14.01 4.22 11.55
N PRO A 85 -13.44 5.31 12.11
CA PRO A 85 -13.75 6.68 11.72
C PRO A 85 -13.34 6.99 10.27
N ASP A 86 -12.37 6.27 9.71
CA ASP A 86 -11.86 6.51 8.35
C ASP A 86 -12.86 6.09 7.26
N TRP A 87 -13.85 5.27 7.60
CA TRP A 87 -14.94 4.95 6.67
C TRP A 87 -15.82 6.15 6.33
N GLY A 88 -15.78 7.21 7.16
CA GLY A 88 -16.62 8.39 7.04
C GLY A 88 -18.01 8.18 7.67
N GLY A 89 -18.88 9.14 7.45
CA GLY A 89 -20.25 9.11 8.03
C GLY A 89 -20.94 10.45 7.87
N PRO A 90 -22.18 10.57 8.37
CA PRO A 90 -22.88 11.84 8.43
C PRO A 90 -22.12 12.83 9.31
N GLY A 91 -22.26 14.13 9.01
CA GLY A 91 -21.70 15.20 9.84
C GLY A 91 -22.33 15.23 11.24
N ALA A 92 -21.63 15.86 12.17
CA ALA A 92 -22.19 16.09 13.51
C ALA A 92 -23.28 17.16 13.43
N MET A 93 -24.36 17.01 14.22
CA MET A 93 -25.42 18.01 14.39
C MET A 93 -25.32 18.64 15.78
N LEU A 94 -25.13 19.97 15.81
CA LEU A 94 -24.95 20.75 17.03
C LEU A 94 -26.24 21.49 17.38
N ASN A 95 -26.32 22.00 18.60
CA ASN A 95 -27.36 22.91 19.12
C ASN A 95 -28.80 22.34 19.10
N ILE A 96 -28.96 21.03 19.09
CA ILE A 96 -30.27 20.40 19.14
C ILE A 96 -30.93 20.74 20.49
N GLY A 97 -32.15 21.25 20.45
CA GLY A 97 -32.87 21.80 21.62
C GLY A 97 -32.91 23.33 21.63
N MET A 98 -32.24 23.97 20.64
CA MET A 98 -32.39 25.40 20.46
C MET A 98 -33.80 25.73 19.95
N ASN A 99 -34.43 26.67 20.62
CA ASN A 99 -35.77 27.20 20.34
C ASN A 99 -35.85 28.60 20.90
N ASP A 100 -37.01 29.29 20.72
CA ASP A 100 -37.17 30.67 21.13
C ASP A 100 -37.05 30.89 22.64
N VAL A 101 -37.51 29.92 23.44
CA VAL A 101 -37.38 29.98 24.91
C VAL A 101 -35.91 29.86 25.31
N ARG A 102 -35.24 28.85 24.75
CA ARG A 102 -33.82 28.61 25.04
C ARG A 102 -32.92 29.74 24.54
N HIS A 103 -33.27 30.32 23.40
CA HIS A 103 -32.58 31.51 22.87
C HIS A 103 -32.64 32.67 23.85
N ALA A 104 -33.87 32.97 24.39
CA ALA A 104 -34.04 34.04 25.39
C ALA A 104 -33.25 33.80 26.68
N GLU A 105 -33.16 32.54 27.14
CA GLU A 105 -32.33 32.16 28.30
C GLU A 105 -30.86 32.37 28.05
N LEU A 106 -30.36 31.91 26.87
CA LEU A 106 -28.96 32.02 26.50
C LEU A 106 -28.52 33.46 26.23
N THR A 107 -29.44 34.29 25.74
CA THR A 107 -29.22 35.74 25.57
C THR A 107 -28.89 36.38 26.93
N GLN A 108 -29.57 36.00 28.01
CA GLN A 108 -29.31 36.53 29.36
C GLN A 108 -27.91 36.08 29.88
N ILE A 109 -27.44 34.90 29.48
CA ILE A 109 -26.21 34.31 30.00
C ILE A 109 -25.00 34.76 29.16
N TYR A 110 -25.11 34.72 27.82
CA TYR A 110 -23.99 34.85 26.88
C TYR A 110 -24.05 36.11 26.03
N GLY A 111 -25.17 36.86 26.09
CA GLY A 111 -25.43 38.04 25.25
C GLY A 111 -26.13 37.71 23.93
N ASP A 112 -26.68 38.76 23.30
CA ASP A 112 -27.46 38.63 22.07
C ASP A 112 -26.68 37.95 20.94
N GLU A 113 -25.49 38.42 20.65
CA GLU A 113 -24.69 37.98 19.51
C GLU A 113 -24.35 36.46 19.56
N ALA A 114 -23.96 35.98 20.73
CA ALA A 114 -23.67 34.57 20.91
C ALA A 114 -24.92 33.69 20.83
N ALA A 115 -26.02 34.11 21.43
CA ALA A 115 -27.28 33.37 21.36
C ALA A 115 -27.86 33.33 19.93
N ASP A 116 -27.84 34.49 19.22
CA ASP A 116 -28.26 34.61 17.81
C ASP A 116 -27.41 33.68 16.91
N ALA A 117 -26.07 33.63 17.10
CA ALA A 117 -25.17 32.78 16.32
C ALA A 117 -25.42 31.28 16.54
N LEU A 118 -25.69 30.86 17.79
CA LEU A 118 -26.03 29.47 18.11
C LEU A 118 -27.32 29.05 17.43
N TYR A 119 -28.34 29.89 17.47
CA TYR A 119 -29.64 29.58 16.88
C TYR A 119 -29.57 29.59 15.35
N LEU A 120 -28.97 30.59 14.74
CA LEU A 120 -28.73 30.69 13.28
C LEU A 120 -28.04 29.42 12.77
N ARG A 121 -26.95 29.02 13.40
CA ARG A 121 -26.20 27.84 12.99
C ARG A 121 -27.04 26.57 13.08
N PHE A 122 -27.89 26.43 14.06
CA PHE A 122 -28.79 25.29 14.17
C PHE A 122 -29.86 25.30 13.07
N VAL A 123 -30.52 26.44 12.82
CA VAL A 123 -31.51 26.57 11.75
C VAL A 123 -30.89 26.19 10.41
N GLN A 124 -29.75 26.81 10.03
CA GLN A 124 -29.04 26.51 8.80
C GLN A 124 -28.71 25.02 8.67
N SER A 125 -28.07 24.44 9.70
CA SER A 125 -27.68 23.03 9.67
C SER A 125 -28.87 22.09 9.61
N TYR A 126 -29.95 22.41 10.29
CA TYR A 126 -31.18 21.63 10.32
C TYR A 126 -31.89 21.68 8.97
N ALA A 127 -32.05 22.86 8.40
CA ALA A 127 -32.64 23.08 7.06
C ALA A 127 -31.91 22.25 5.98
N ILE A 128 -30.59 22.41 5.91
CA ILE A 128 -29.74 21.77 4.89
C ILE A 128 -29.63 20.24 5.08
N HIS A 129 -29.36 19.79 6.29
CA HIS A 129 -29.01 18.37 6.50
C HIS A 129 -30.19 17.49 6.93
N ILE A 130 -31.26 18.07 7.51
CA ILE A 130 -32.42 17.30 7.98
C ILE A 130 -33.56 17.40 6.99
N GLU A 131 -33.97 18.63 6.61
CA GLU A 131 -35.05 18.86 5.68
C GLU A 131 -34.57 18.80 4.21
N ARG A 132 -33.24 18.87 3.97
CA ARG A 132 -32.59 18.81 2.63
C ARG A 132 -32.98 19.96 1.72
N LEU A 133 -33.13 21.14 2.29
CA LEU A 133 -33.38 22.37 1.59
C LEU A 133 -32.10 22.87 0.87
N ASP A 134 -32.27 23.76 -0.08
CA ASP A 134 -31.17 24.32 -0.87
C ASP A 134 -30.23 25.13 0.04
N PRO A 135 -28.92 24.83 0.11
CA PRO A 135 -27.99 25.61 0.91
C PRO A 135 -27.92 27.09 0.54
N GLU A 136 -28.13 27.45 -0.72
CA GLU A 136 -28.08 28.84 -1.20
C GLU A 136 -29.15 29.74 -0.54
N GLU A 137 -30.32 29.19 -0.16
CA GLU A 137 -31.37 29.93 0.54
C GLU A 137 -31.04 30.26 2.00
N PHE A 138 -29.99 29.59 2.57
CA PHE A 138 -29.56 29.76 3.95
C PHE A 138 -28.18 30.42 4.05
N GLU A 139 -27.62 30.89 2.95
CA GLU A 139 -26.35 31.63 3.00
C GLU A 139 -26.59 33.03 3.60
N THR A 140 -25.59 33.50 4.36
CA THR A 140 -25.67 34.85 4.97
C THR A 140 -24.82 35.82 4.17
N ASP A 141 -25.41 36.90 3.71
CA ASP A 141 -24.69 37.96 3.00
C ASP A 141 -23.65 38.65 3.86
N SER A 142 -22.49 38.94 3.28
CA SER A 142 -21.41 39.65 3.95
C SER A 142 -21.86 41.07 4.38
N GLY A 143 -21.89 41.27 5.72
CA GLY A 143 -22.31 42.55 6.33
C GLY A 143 -23.68 42.53 7.01
N THR A 144 -24.46 41.45 6.88
CA THR A 144 -25.72 41.27 7.65
C THR A 144 -25.40 40.98 9.12
N SER A 145 -26.16 41.63 10.03
CA SER A 145 -26.00 41.30 11.49
C SER A 145 -26.53 39.91 11.75
N THR A 146 -25.91 39.21 12.75
CA THR A 146 -26.28 37.82 13.14
C THR A 146 -27.77 37.69 13.48
N ARG A 147 -28.34 38.73 14.12
CA ARG A 147 -29.77 38.77 14.44
C ARG A 147 -30.65 38.85 13.19
N GLN A 148 -30.26 39.66 12.20
CA GLN A 148 -31.02 39.73 10.96
C GLN A 148 -30.89 38.44 10.17
N ALA A 149 -29.69 37.86 10.08
CA ALA A 149 -29.45 36.57 9.42
C ALA A 149 -30.25 35.43 10.07
N LEU A 150 -30.38 35.42 11.40
CA LEU A 150 -31.24 34.46 12.11
C LEU A 150 -32.73 34.61 11.71
N LYS A 151 -33.21 35.87 11.65
CA LYS A 151 -34.57 36.09 11.24
C LYS A 151 -34.81 35.64 9.81
N ASP A 152 -33.93 36.02 8.90
CA ASP A 152 -34.00 35.67 7.49
C ASP A 152 -33.96 34.12 7.30
N ALA A 153 -33.14 33.40 8.06
CA ALA A 153 -33.06 31.94 8.03
C ALA A 153 -34.35 31.28 8.57
N LEU A 154 -34.98 31.84 9.60
CA LEU A 154 -36.25 31.32 10.13
C LEU A 154 -37.39 31.56 9.15
N ASP A 155 -37.43 32.77 8.54
CA ASP A 155 -38.42 33.14 7.49
C ASP A 155 -38.24 32.25 6.24
N ALA A 156 -36.98 32.00 5.81
CA ALA A 156 -36.68 31.08 4.71
C ALA A 156 -37.13 29.66 5.02
N TYR A 157 -36.85 29.15 6.23
CA TYR A 157 -37.30 27.82 6.64
C TYR A 157 -38.84 27.67 6.55
N GLU A 158 -39.58 28.64 7.08
CA GLU A 158 -41.06 28.63 7.03
C GLU A 158 -41.59 28.71 5.59
N ASN A 159 -40.96 29.52 4.74
CA ASN A 159 -41.32 29.61 3.35
C ASN A 159 -41.08 28.33 2.54
N GLU A 160 -40.01 27.64 2.80
CA GLU A 160 -39.63 26.41 2.08
C GLU A 160 -40.39 25.16 2.58
N THR A 161 -40.81 25.16 3.85
CA THR A 161 -41.45 23.97 4.46
C THR A 161 -42.94 24.09 4.70
N ASP A 162 -43.50 25.29 4.55
CA ASP A 162 -44.86 25.66 4.95
C ASP A 162 -45.17 25.44 6.46
N GLU A 163 -44.11 25.26 7.27
CA GLU A 163 -44.20 25.02 8.73
C GLU A 163 -43.15 25.88 9.47
N PRO A 164 -43.51 26.43 10.67
CA PRO A 164 -42.53 27.16 11.45
C PRO A 164 -41.41 26.23 11.95
N PHE A 165 -40.21 26.77 12.25
CA PHE A 165 -39.10 26.03 12.75
C PHE A 165 -39.48 25.26 14.03
N PRO A 166 -39.15 23.92 14.13
CA PRO A 166 -39.59 23.08 15.24
C PRO A 166 -39.11 23.59 16.59
N GLN A 167 -40.00 23.84 17.51
CA GLN A 167 -39.68 24.33 18.87
C GLN A 167 -39.52 23.23 19.92
N GLU A 168 -40.02 22.01 19.65
CA GLU A 168 -39.93 20.87 20.57
C GLU A 168 -38.66 20.06 20.34
N ILE A 169 -37.83 19.96 21.37
CA ILE A 169 -36.57 19.19 21.33
C ILE A 169 -36.77 17.72 20.94
N GLU A 170 -37.89 17.12 21.32
CA GLU A 170 -38.23 15.73 20.98
C GLU A 170 -38.36 15.58 19.44
N VAL A 171 -39.05 16.53 18.81
CA VAL A 171 -39.24 16.57 17.35
C VAL A 171 -37.90 16.80 16.65
N GLN A 172 -37.11 17.76 17.10
CA GLN A 172 -35.79 18.04 16.56
C GLN A 172 -34.87 16.82 16.63
N LEU A 173 -34.73 16.21 17.81
CA LEU A 173 -33.82 15.09 18.07
C LEU A 173 -34.19 13.85 17.24
N ILE A 174 -35.50 13.47 17.20
CA ILE A 174 -35.91 12.28 16.43
C ILE A 174 -35.69 12.45 14.93
N LYS A 175 -35.94 13.66 14.37
CA LYS A 175 -35.69 13.95 12.95
C LYS A 175 -34.18 13.88 12.66
N VAL A 176 -33.31 14.46 13.50
CA VAL A 176 -31.86 14.39 13.39
C VAL A 176 -31.38 12.94 13.40
N LEU A 177 -31.76 12.14 14.40
CA LEU A 177 -31.35 10.75 14.52
C LEU A 177 -31.75 9.91 13.28
N ARG A 178 -32.99 10.10 12.80
CA ARG A 178 -33.49 9.42 11.58
C ARG A 178 -32.76 9.85 10.32
N SER A 179 -32.49 11.15 10.15
CA SER A 179 -31.78 11.67 8.99
C SER A 179 -30.34 11.09 8.93
N MET A 180 -29.61 11.13 10.05
CA MET A 180 -28.26 10.56 10.12
C MET A 180 -28.26 9.05 9.87
N ALA A 181 -29.23 8.31 10.40
CA ALA A 181 -29.37 6.87 10.19
C ALA A 181 -29.63 6.54 8.70
N ARG A 182 -30.50 7.30 8.02
CA ARG A 182 -30.80 7.13 6.59
C ARG A 182 -29.62 7.54 5.71
N ALA A 183 -28.90 8.62 6.06
CA ALA A 183 -27.71 9.05 5.32
C ALA A 183 -26.62 7.94 5.27
N TRP A 184 -26.44 7.20 6.36
CA TRP A 184 -25.53 6.06 6.39
C TRP A 184 -25.99 4.92 5.50
N SER A 185 -27.29 4.63 5.46
CA SER A 185 -27.86 3.49 4.72
C SER A 185 -27.95 3.74 3.20
N GLY A 186 -27.72 4.97 2.74
CA GLY A 186 -27.82 5.36 1.33
C GLY A 186 -26.82 4.62 0.42
N THR A 187 -27.22 4.31 -0.81
CA THR A 187 -26.42 3.52 -1.76
C THR A 187 -25.06 4.15 -2.04
N THR A 188 -25.02 5.45 -2.33
CA THR A 188 -23.76 6.18 -2.58
C THR A 188 -22.81 6.13 -1.37
N ALA A 189 -23.36 6.38 -0.16
CA ALA A 189 -22.57 6.35 1.06
C ALA A 189 -22.00 4.95 1.32
N ARG A 190 -22.77 3.89 1.03
CA ARG A 190 -22.31 2.50 1.13
C ARG A 190 -21.18 2.19 0.17
N LEU A 191 -21.29 2.58 -1.10
CA LEU A 191 -20.25 2.38 -2.11
C LEU A 191 -18.96 3.11 -1.76
N LEU A 192 -19.07 4.37 -1.29
CA LEU A 192 -17.90 5.14 -0.85
C LEU A 192 -17.19 4.50 0.35
N ARG A 193 -17.94 3.94 1.30
CA ARG A 193 -17.36 3.23 2.44
C ARG A 193 -16.66 1.93 2.02
N GLN A 194 -17.30 1.14 1.14
CA GLN A 194 -16.70 -0.08 0.60
C GLN A 194 -15.40 0.22 -0.14
N ALA A 195 -15.34 1.31 -0.90
CA ALA A 195 -14.10 1.77 -1.54
C ALA A 195 -12.99 2.12 -0.53
N LYS A 196 -13.35 2.45 0.72
CA LYS A 196 -12.41 2.66 1.85
C LYS A 196 -12.15 1.40 2.68
N GLY A 197 -12.58 0.22 2.22
CA GLY A 197 -12.36 -1.06 2.87
C GLY A 197 -13.38 -1.42 3.97
N ALA A 198 -14.51 -0.70 4.08
CA ALA A 198 -15.56 -1.06 5.02
C ALA A 198 -16.30 -2.33 4.58
N PRO A 199 -16.65 -3.25 5.52
CA PRO A 199 -17.52 -4.39 5.23
C PRO A 199 -18.88 -3.94 4.67
N ALA A 200 -19.54 -4.80 3.91
CA ALA A 200 -20.84 -4.49 3.34
C ALA A 200 -21.94 -4.21 4.38
N ASP A 201 -21.81 -4.83 5.54
CA ASP A 201 -22.70 -4.75 6.71
C ASP A 201 -22.21 -3.78 7.80
N ALA A 202 -21.23 -2.92 7.51
CA ALA A 202 -20.67 -1.94 8.44
C ALA A 202 -21.77 -1.15 9.17
N GLY A 203 -21.76 -1.19 10.49
CA GLY A 203 -22.74 -0.54 11.35
C GLY A 203 -22.43 0.92 11.66
N LEU A 204 -23.48 1.69 12.01
CA LEU A 204 -23.37 3.03 12.56
C LEU A 204 -24.02 3.08 13.93
N GLY A 205 -23.27 3.51 14.94
CA GLY A 205 -23.78 4.02 16.20
C GLY A 205 -23.96 5.54 16.16
N LEU A 206 -24.79 6.08 16.99
CA LEU A 206 -24.92 7.52 17.21
C LEU A 206 -24.65 7.87 18.67
N ILE A 207 -24.00 8.99 18.90
CA ILE A 207 -23.73 9.54 20.22
C ILE A 207 -24.54 10.80 20.38
N VAL A 208 -25.32 10.87 21.47
CA VAL A 208 -26.02 12.07 21.94
C VAL A 208 -25.26 12.57 23.16
N GLN A 209 -24.77 13.79 23.15
CA GLN A 209 -23.96 14.37 24.22
C GLN A 209 -24.44 15.78 24.57
N THR A 210 -24.37 16.14 25.86
CA THR A 210 -24.63 17.51 26.31
C THR A 210 -23.57 18.44 25.71
N MET A 211 -24.02 19.58 25.20
CA MET A 211 -23.10 20.63 24.73
C MET A 211 -22.42 21.35 25.88
N SER A 212 -21.15 21.67 25.71
CA SER A 212 -20.41 22.64 26.50
C SER A 212 -20.12 23.85 25.62
N PHE A 213 -20.09 25.04 26.22
CA PHE A 213 -19.96 26.29 25.48
C PHE A 213 -18.60 26.95 25.69
N GLY A 214 -17.85 27.13 24.65
CA GLY A 214 -16.59 27.86 24.66
C GLY A 214 -16.78 29.39 24.59
N VAL A 215 -17.95 29.88 24.96
CA VAL A 215 -18.31 31.32 24.98
C VAL A 215 -18.84 31.72 26.35
N GLY A 216 -18.68 32.99 26.72
CA GLY A 216 -19.20 33.53 27.98
C GLY A 216 -18.15 34.29 28.78
N PRO A 217 -18.45 34.65 30.04
CA PRO A 217 -17.54 35.40 30.90
C PRO A 217 -16.34 34.55 31.37
N GLY A 218 -15.20 35.19 31.54
CA GLY A 218 -13.95 34.54 31.96
C GLY A 218 -13.22 33.85 30.78
N GLU A 219 -12.34 32.89 31.11
CA GLU A 219 -11.63 32.14 30.07
C GLU A 219 -12.57 31.05 29.49
N CYS A 220 -12.99 31.30 28.26
CA CYS A 220 -13.84 30.43 27.46
C CYS A 220 -13.25 30.26 26.08
N GLY A 221 -13.34 29.06 25.51
CA GLY A 221 -12.86 28.76 24.16
C GLY A 221 -12.93 27.28 23.82
N ALA A 222 -12.55 26.98 22.60
CA ALA A 222 -12.49 25.61 22.09
C ALA A 222 -11.11 25.36 21.46
N GLY A 223 -10.65 24.11 21.50
CA GLY A 223 -9.37 23.75 20.94
C GLY A 223 -9.17 22.28 20.66
N VAL A 224 -8.05 22.00 20.03
CA VAL A 224 -7.55 20.65 19.82
C VAL A 224 -6.06 20.61 20.18
N ILE A 225 -5.61 19.49 20.76
CA ILE A 225 -4.22 19.24 21.13
C ILE A 225 -3.79 17.85 20.75
N GLN A 226 -2.56 17.71 20.28
CA GLN A 226 -1.87 16.44 20.04
C GLN A 226 -0.39 16.57 20.40
N LEU A 227 0.28 15.41 20.63
CA LEU A 227 1.67 15.38 21.13
C LEU A 227 2.70 15.01 20.05
N ILE A 228 2.28 14.84 18.80
CA ILE A 228 3.16 14.48 17.70
C ILE A 228 2.88 15.33 16.46
N ASP A 229 3.89 15.44 15.64
CA ASP A 229 3.77 15.95 14.27
C ASP A 229 3.18 14.87 13.34
N GLU A 230 2.17 15.21 12.56
CA GLU A 230 1.42 14.27 11.69
C GLU A 230 2.26 13.68 10.56
N GLU A 231 3.23 14.43 10.04
CA GLU A 231 4.07 14.02 8.92
C GLU A 231 5.30 13.22 9.37
N THR A 232 5.96 13.67 10.43
CA THR A 232 7.24 13.10 10.86
C THR A 232 7.15 12.18 12.06
N GLY A 233 6.02 12.20 12.80
CA GLY A 233 5.86 11.49 14.07
C GLY A 233 6.79 12.01 15.19
N ALA A 234 7.42 13.18 15.00
CA ALA A 234 8.27 13.76 16.02
C ALA A 234 7.44 14.18 17.24
N PRO A 235 7.93 13.99 18.49
CA PRO A 235 7.30 14.55 19.65
C PRO A 235 7.22 16.08 19.51
N LEU A 236 6.03 16.60 19.46
CA LEU A 236 5.74 18.02 19.29
C LEU A 236 4.31 18.30 19.74
N VAL A 237 4.15 19.19 20.72
CA VAL A 237 2.82 19.67 21.08
C VAL A 237 2.29 20.54 19.95
N ARG A 238 1.24 20.08 19.31
CA ARG A 238 0.53 20.77 18.22
C ARG A 238 -0.94 20.92 18.57
N GLY A 239 -1.51 21.96 18.04
CA GLY A 239 -2.93 22.23 18.15
C GLY A 239 -3.23 23.69 18.07
N ARG A 240 -4.49 24.03 18.32
CA ARG A 240 -5.00 25.40 18.24
C ARG A 240 -6.02 25.60 19.33
N TYR A 241 -6.10 26.81 19.82
CA TYR A 241 -7.12 27.27 20.76
C TYR A 241 -7.71 28.59 20.25
N LYS A 242 -9.01 28.70 20.26
CA LYS A 242 -9.71 29.94 19.92
C LYS A 242 -10.60 30.34 21.08
N ARG A 243 -10.40 31.55 21.57
CA ARG A 243 -11.25 32.15 22.61
C ARG A 243 -12.62 32.44 22.05
N GLN A 244 -13.64 32.40 22.88
CA GLN A 244 -15.04 32.66 22.51
C GLN A 244 -15.49 31.84 21.28
N ALA A 245 -15.19 30.55 21.28
CA ALA A 245 -15.45 29.65 20.15
C ALA A 245 -16.41 28.53 20.54
N LEU A 246 -17.36 28.24 19.64
CA LEU A 246 -18.46 27.31 19.85
C LEU A 246 -18.12 25.85 19.49
N GLY A 247 -16.85 25.53 19.32
CA GLY A 247 -16.37 24.16 19.03
C GLY A 247 -15.36 24.12 17.89
N ARG A 248 -15.02 22.90 17.44
CA ARG A 248 -13.96 22.62 16.47
C ARG A 248 -14.11 23.38 15.14
N ASP A 249 -15.34 23.55 14.65
CA ASP A 249 -15.56 24.21 13.36
C ASP A 249 -15.16 25.68 13.39
N ALA A 250 -15.17 26.34 14.56
CA ALA A 250 -14.68 27.67 14.73
C ALA A 250 -13.13 27.78 14.54
N LEU A 251 -12.42 26.63 14.61
CA LEU A 251 -10.98 26.56 14.35
C LEU A 251 -10.64 26.51 12.85
N ALA A 252 -11.61 26.32 11.99
CA ALA A 252 -11.42 26.37 10.53
C ALA A 252 -11.14 27.80 10.06
N ASP A 253 -11.79 28.78 10.69
CA ASP A 253 -11.47 30.18 10.52
C ASP A 253 -10.17 30.50 11.28
N GLN A 254 -9.15 30.94 10.56
CA GLN A 254 -7.81 31.20 11.09
C GLN A 254 -7.68 32.56 11.79
N SER A 255 -8.73 33.36 11.81
CA SER A 255 -8.73 34.61 12.56
C SER A 255 -8.73 34.36 14.07
N ASP A 256 -7.88 35.06 14.81
CA ASP A 256 -7.77 35.05 16.28
C ASP A 256 -7.51 33.67 16.91
N VAL A 257 -6.90 32.76 16.15
CA VAL A 257 -6.49 31.44 16.66
C VAL A 257 -5.14 31.54 17.35
N MET A 258 -5.07 31.10 18.61
CA MET A 258 -3.85 31.04 19.41
C MET A 258 -3.09 29.73 19.19
N TYR A 259 -1.76 29.81 19.26
CA TYR A 259 -0.92 28.63 19.38
C TYR A 259 -1.07 28.02 20.77
N LEU A 260 -0.82 26.72 20.91
CA LEU A 260 -0.82 26.09 22.23
C LEU A 260 0.49 26.41 22.99
N THR A 261 1.61 26.22 22.33
CA THR A 261 2.95 26.51 22.87
C THR A 261 3.46 27.87 22.42
N LYS A 262 4.46 28.43 23.15
CA LYS A 262 5.11 29.68 22.76
C LYS A 262 5.55 29.69 21.32
N ASP A 263 5.07 30.68 20.58
CA ASP A 263 5.38 30.86 19.16
C ASP A 263 5.70 32.34 18.89
N LYS A 264 6.71 32.59 18.06
CA LYS A 264 7.09 33.95 17.66
C LYS A 264 6.06 34.64 16.76
N ARG A 265 5.14 33.87 16.18
CA ARG A 265 4.14 34.33 15.21
C ARG A 265 2.88 34.89 15.87
N GLY A 266 2.62 34.60 17.15
CA GLY A 266 1.41 35.10 17.81
C GLY A 266 1.24 34.65 19.26
N PRO A 267 0.10 35.00 19.90
CA PRO A 267 -0.22 34.61 21.26
C PRO A 267 -0.32 33.11 21.44
N SER A 268 -0.05 32.63 22.65
CA SER A 268 -0.10 31.19 22.96
C SER A 268 -0.82 30.92 24.28
N LEU A 269 -1.50 29.77 24.35
CA LEU A 269 -2.17 29.32 25.56
C LEU A 269 -1.18 29.11 26.72
N GLU A 270 -0.01 28.56 26.43
CA GLU A 270 1.09 28.38 27.38
C GLU A 270 1.50 29.71 28.08
N THR A 271 1.50 30.81 27.33
CA THR A 271 1.87 32.13 27.88
C THR A 271 0.72 32.79 28.61
N ASP A 272 -0.47 32.77 28.04
CA ASP A 272 -1.64 33.50 28.54
C ASP A 272 -2.35 32.81 29.70
N CYS A 273 -2.43 31.45 29.64
CA CYS A 273 -3.12 30.61 30.61
C CYS A 273 -2.30 29.36 30.95
N PRO A 274 -1.10 29.49 31.59
CA PRO A 274 -0.18 28.37 31.82
C PRO A 274 -0.80 27.21 32.60
N ALA A 275 -1.61 27.45 33.62
CA ALA A 275 -2.25 26.42 34.42
C ALA A 275 -3.25 25.57 33.59
N LEU A 276 -3.94 26.19 32.62
CA LEU A 276 -4.81 25.49 31.71
C LEU A 276 -4.02 24.64 30.72
N PHE A 277 -2.92 25.19 30.20
CA PHE A 277 -2.02 24.46 29.29
C PHE A 277 -1.38 23.24 29.95
N ASP A 278 -0.91 23.38 31.20
CA ASP A 278 -0.31 22.29 31.96
C ASP A 278 -1.33 21.17 32.19
N HIS A 279 -2.54 21.51 32.65
CA HIS A 279 -3.63 20.53 32.86
C HIS A 279 -4.04 19.82 31.56
N LEU A 280 -4.12 20.55 30.44
CA LEU A 280 -4.42 19.99 29.14
C LEU A 280 -3.31 19.04 28.66
N SER A 281 -2.05 19.38 28.89
CA SER A 281 -0.89 18.55 28.59
C SER A 281 -0.90 17.26 29.41
N GLU A 282 -1.22 17.31 30.70
CA GLU A 282 -1.37 16.13 31.57
C GLU A 282 -2.47 15.20 31.08
N ILE A 283 -3.64 15.74 30.72
CA ILE A 283 -4.76 14.96 30.15
C ILE A 283 -4.34 14.27 28.87
N THR A 284 -3.63 14.98 27.98
CA THR A 284 -3.23 14.42 26.69
C THR A 284 -2.18 13.31 26.86
N GLN A 285 -1.23 13.49 27.79
CA GLN A 285 -0.26 12.44 28.15
C GLN A 285 -0.94 11.24 28.79
N LEU A 286 -1.93 11.46 29.66
CA LEU A 286 -2.72 10.38 30.26
C LEU A 286 -3.50 9.60 29.18
N CYS A 287 -4.12 10.30 28.23
CA CYS A 287 -4.77 9.68 27.08
C CYS A 287 -3.80 8.83 26.28
N ARG A 288 -2.63 9.36 25.90
CA ARG A 288 -1.56 8.64 25.20
C ARG A 288 -1.20 7.33 25.92
N ALA A 289 -0.90 7.41 27.21
CA ALA A 289 -0.46 6.27 28.02
C ALA A 289 -1.56 5.22 28.21
N LYS A 290 -2.81 5.63 28.49
CA LYS A 290 -3.91 4.72 28.86
C LYS A 290 -4.74 4.25 27.67
N LEU A 291 -4.86 5.05 26.61
CA LEU A 291 -5.46 4.63 25.35
C LEU A 291 -4.45 3.86 24.48
N ARG A 292 -3.16 3.96 24.82
CA ARG A 292 -2.04 3.26 24.16
C ARG A 292 -1.90 3.66 22.69
N GLU A 293 -2.14 4.96 22.41
CA GLU A 293 -2.16 5.51 21.06
C GLU A 293 -1.86 7.01 21.10
N GLU A 294 -1.32 7.55 20.01
CA GLU A 294 -1.20 8.99 19.84
C GLU A 294 -2.57 9.58 19.51
N MET A 295 -3.04 10.43 20.40
CA MET A 295 -4.41 10.95 20.36
C MET A 295 -4.41 12.45 20.09
N GLN A 296 -5.36 12.90 19.28
CA GLN A 296 -5.79 14.29 19.19
C GLN A 296 -6.99 14.44 20.12
N VAL A 297 -6.85 15.29 21.14
CA VAL A 297 -7.88 15.57 22.14
C VAL A 297 -8.61 16.84 21.74
N GLU A 298 -9.93 16.74 21.59
CA GLU A 298 -10.84 17.86 21.37
C GLU A 298 -11.36 18.33 22.74
N PHE A 299 -11.22 19.62 23.03
CA PHE A 299 -11.58 20.17 24.32
C PHE A 299 -12.31 21.50 24.20
N ILE A 300 -13.09 21.81 25.23
CA ILE A 300 -13.73 23.12 25.46
C ILE A 300 -13.37 23.60 26.84
N VAL A 301 -13.19 24.90 26.97
CA VAL A 301 -13.05 25.63 28.23
C VAL A 301 -14.29 26.48 28.43
N GLU A 302 -14.99 26.28 29.53
CA GLU A 302 -16.18 27.04 29.90
C GLU A 302 -15.94 27.64 31.29
N GLN A 303 -15.81 28.96 31.39
CA GLN A 303 -15.50 29.68 32.62
C GLN A 303 -14.28 29.11 33.35
N GLY A 304 -13.21 28.83 32.64
CA GLY A 304 -11.98 28.24 33.15
C GLY A 304 -12.04 26.74 33.47
N LYS A 305 -13.16 26.09 33.26
CA LYS A 305 -13.30 24.64 33.44
C LYS A 305 -13.13 23.91 32.14
N LEU A 306 -12.25 22.93 32.14
CA LEU A 306 -11.98 22.11 30.97
C LEU A 306 -13.00 20.96 30.83
N ALA A 307 -13.51 20.75 29.61
CA ALA A 307 -14.27 19.58 29.23
C ALA A 307 -13.61 18.90 28.02
N VAL A 308 -13.50 17.56 28.07
CA VAL A 308 -12.97 16.73 26.98
C VAL A 308 -14.14 16.21 26.14
N LEU A 309 -14.22 16.66 24.89
CA LEU A 309 -15.34 16.32 24.01
C LEU A 309 -15.11 15.02 23.24
N ASP A 310 -13.87 14.76 22.85
CA ASP A 310 -13.47 13.57 22.09
C ASP A 310 -11.96 13.35 22.20
N ALA A 311 -11.54 12.13 21.90
CA ALA A 311 -10.15 11.80 21.65
C ALA A 311 -10.09 10.85 20.45
N VAL A 312 -9.53 11.30 19.36
CA VAL A 312 -9.40 10.53 18.13
C VAL A 312 -7.93 10.24 17.86
N ARG A 313 -7.66 9.16 17.11
CA ARG A 313 -6.30 8.89 16.65
C ARG A 313 -5.80 10.07 15.81
N VAL A 314 -4.56 10.51 16.04
CA VAL A 314 -3.94 11.54 15.21
C VAL A 314 -3.84 11.02 13.78
N PRO A 315 -4.36 11.72 12.75
CA PRO A 315 -4.09 11.41 11.36
C PRO A 315 -2.58 11.46 11.10
N ARG A 316 -2.02 10.46 10.45
CA ARG A 316 -0.56 10.32 10.33
C ARG A 316 -0.15 9.79 8.97
N SER A 317 0.98 10.30 8.47
CA SER A 317 1.69 9.67 7.36
C SER A 317 2.19 8.27 7.75
N THR A 318 2.55 7.45 6.77
CA THR A 318 3.17 6.13 7.01
C THR A 318 4.44 6.27 7.85
N ARG A 319 5.23 7.32 7.62
CA ARG A 319 6.43 7.66 8.39
C ARG A 319 6.11 7.94 9.86
N ALA A 320 5.14 8.80 10.11
CA ALA A 320 4.71 9.16 11.46
C ALA A 320 4.09 7.95 12.20
N THR A 321 3.37 7.10 11.48
CA THR A 321 2.80 5.85 12.01
C THR A 321 3.89 4.91 12.51
N LEU A 322 4.91 4.70 11.70
CA LEU A 322 6.06 3.85 12.07
C LEU A 322 6.77 4.41 13.30
N ARG A 323 7.17 5.67 13.25
CA ARG A 323 7.91 6.33 14.35
C ARG A 323 7.11 6.31 15.65
N SER A 324 5.83 6.69 15.60
CA SER A 324 4.97 6.71 16.78
C SER A 324 4.79 5.33 17.40
N ALA A 325 4.60 4.29 16.58
CA ALA A 325 4.44 2.93 17.08
C ALA A 325 5.71 2.42 17.78
N VAL A 326 6.88 2.65 17.18
CA VAL A 326 8.17 2.28 17.80
C VAL A 326 8.40 3.09 19.07
N GLN A 327 8.12 4.40 19.07
CA GLN A 327 8.25 5.25 20.25
C GLN A 327 7.33 4.80 21.41
N LEU A 328 6.10 4.40 21.12
CA LEU A 328 5.18 3.86 22.14
C LEU A 328 5.73 2.59 22.80
N ALA A 329 6.47 1.76 22.06
CA ALA A 329 7.13 0.58 22.62
C ALA A 329 8.38 0.94 23.41
N GLU A 330 9.22 1.87 22.94
CA GLU A 330 10.38 2.37 23.68
C GLU A 330 9.96 3.02 25.02
N ASP A 331 8.81 3.71 25.02
CA ASP A 331 8.22 4.29 26.25
C ASP A 331 7.53 3.24 27.15
N GLY A 332 7.53 1.95 26.75
CA GLY A 332 6.92 0.85 27.53
C GLY A 332 5.38 0.86 27.56
N ILE A 333 4.74 1.60 26.65
CA ILE A 333 3.27 1.71 26.58
C ILE A 333 2.65 0.50 25.86
N ILE A 334 3.30 0.00 24.82
CA ILE A 334 2.88 -1.19 24.06
C ILE A 334 4.04 -2.20 23.92
N PRO A 335 3.78 -3.50 23.79
CA PRO A 335 4.82 -4.48 23.52
C PRO A 335 5.26 -4.42 22.03
N THR A 336 6.47 -4.89 21.73
CA THR A 336 7.01 -4.94 20.37
C THR A 336 6.16 -5.75 19.39
N SER A 337 5.52 -6.82 19.84
CA SER A 337 4.58 -7.61 19.04
C SER A 337 3.37 -6.80 18.57
N GLU A 338 2.90 -5.87 19.39
CA GLU A 338 1.80 -4.97 19.02
C GLU A 338 2.25 -3.91 18.01
N VAL A 339 3.51 -3.44 18.09
CA VAL A 339 4.08 -2.54 17.08
C VAL A 339 4.03 -3.20 15.70
N LEU A 340 4.50 -4.45 15.61
CA LEU A 340 4.49 -5.19 14.35
C LEU A 340 3.09 -5.29 13.75
N LEU A 341 2.07 -5.58 14.58
CA LEU A 341 0.68 -5.71 14.14
C LEU A 341 0.03 -4.38 13.73
N ARG A 342 0.53 -3.24 14.23
CA ARG A 342 -0.02 -1.91 13.92
C ARG A 342 0.45 -1.33 12.59
N ILE A 343 1.56 -1.80 12.06
CA ILE A 343 2.15 -1.27 10.82
C ILE A 343 1.65 -2.09 9.64
N PRO A 344 0.85 -1.52 8.73
CA PRO A 344 0.43 -2.25 7.54
C PRO A 344 1.64 -2.51 6.63
N PRO A 345 1.83 -3.76 6.15
CA PRO A 345 3.03 -4.13 5.38
C PRO A 345 3.14 -3.42 4.02
N ARG A 346 2.02 -3.27 3.30
CA ARG A 346 2.02 -2.71 1.94
C ARG A 346 2.53 -1.27 1.86
N PRO A 347 2.07 -0.31 2.71
CA PRO A 347 2.58 1.06 2.70
C PRO A 347 4.06 1.19 3.07
N LEU A 348 4.67 0.16 3.67
CA LEU A 348 6.10 0.20 4.01
C LEU A 348 6.98 0.41 2.77
N THR A 349 6.54 -0.07 1.60
CA THR A 349 7.26 0.13 0.33
C THR A 349 7.40 1.62 0.00
N GLU A 350 6.42 2.45 0.35
CA GLU A 350 6.47 3.90 0.09
C GLU A 350 7.63 4.57 0.82
N LEU A 351 7.98 4.08 2.01
CA LEU A 351 9.07 4.62 2.82
C LEU A 351 10.46 4.35 2.23
N LEU A 352 10.57 3.35 1.36
CA LEU A 352 11.83 2.94 0.73
C LEU A 352 12.18 3.80 -0.49
N HIS A 353 11.23 4.58 -0.97
CA HIS A 353 11.41 5.49 -2.10
C HIS A 353 11.51 6.93 -1.61
N ALA A 354 12.22 7.76 -2.39
CA ALA A 354 12.27 9.19 -2.12
C ALA A 354 10.89 9.83 -2.38
N PRO A 355 10.22 10.41 -1.39
CA PRO A 355 8.95 11.10 -1.63
C PRO A 355 9.20 12.54 -2.08
N ILE A 356 8.21 13.12 -2.75
CA ILE A 356 8.17 14.55 -3.02
C ILE A 356 7.87 15.30 -1.69
N ASP A 357 8.57 16.40 -1.45
CA ASP A 357 8.32 17.25 -0.27
C ASP A 357 6.85 17.73 -0.28
N PRO A 358 6.04 17.43 0.74
CA PRO A 358 4.64 17.86 0.79
C PRO A 358 4.44 19.38 0.73
N ALA A 359 5.45 20.14 1.14
CA ALA A 359 5.43 21.62 1.11
C ALA A 359 5.88 22.18 -0.25
N ALA A 360 6.33 21.34 -1.20
CA ALA A 360 6.75 21.79 -2.51
C ALA A 360 5.56 22.22 -3.37
N GLU A 361 5.75 23.27 -4.16
CA GLU A 361 4.78 23.71 -5.16
C GLU A 361 4.61 22.64 -6.25
N ARG A 362 3.35 22.35 -6.63
CA ARG A 362 3.01 21.25 -7.56
C ARG A 362 2.32 21.81 -8.80
N SER A 363 2.99 21.76 -9.93
CA SER A 363 2.40 22.06 -11.24
C SER A 363 2.08 20.76 -11.96
N VAL A 364 0.84 20.29 -11.88
CA VAL A 364 0.41 19.00 -12.44
C VAL A 364 0.26 19.08 -13.95
N PHE A 365 1.08 18.34 -14.70
CA PHE A 365 1.03 18.18 -16.15
C PHE A 365 0.00 17.14 -16.60
N ALA A 366 0.02 15.96 -15.97
CA ALA A 366 -0.89 14.86 -16.27
C ALA A 366 -1.17 14.00 -15.02
N LYS A 367 -2.34 13.35 -15.00
CA LYS A 367 -2.72 12.36 -13.99
C LYS A 367 -2.92 11.00 -14.65
N GLY A 368 -2.49 9.96 -13.97
CA GLY A 368 -2.61 8.57 -14.39
C GLY A 368 -2.78 7.66 -13.19
N ILE A 369 -2.51 6.39 -13.38
CA ILE A 369 -2.58 5.37 -12.33
C ILE A 369 -1.23 5.28 -11.63
N ALA A 370 -1.23 5.35 -10.32
CA ALA A 370 -0.08 5.09 -9.44
C ALA A 370 0.34 3.61 -9.57
N ALA A 371 1.35 3.33 -10.37
CA ALA A 371 1.76 1.96 -10.71
C ALA A 371 2.94 1.46 -9.87
N SER A 372 3.90 2.34 -9.56
CA SER A 372 5.02 2.07 -8.66
C SER A 372 5.31 3.32 -7.82
N PRO A 373 5.40 3.21 -6.48
CA PRO A 373 5.48 4.37 -5.60
C PRO A 373 6.82 5.10 -5.68
N GLY A 374 6.85 6.30 -5.10
CA GLY A 374 8.02 7.16 -5.01
C GLY A 374 7.95 8.36 -5.94
N GLY A 375 8.90 9.26 -5.76
CA GLY A 375 9.12 10.40 -6.64
C GLY A 375 10.39 10.23 -7.47
N ALA A 376 10.39 10.78 -8.67
CA ALA A 376 11.56 10.82 -9.53
C ALA A 376 11.63 12.15 -10.28
N VAL A 377 12.83 12.72 -10.36
CA VAL A 377 13.10 13.95 -11.12
C VAL A 377 14.09 13.62 -12.22
N GLY A 378 13.78 13.96 -13.45
CA GLY A 378 14.68 13.70 -14.58
C GLY A 378 14.25 14.36 -15.87
N ARG A 379 15.12 14.27 -16.86
CA ARG A 379 14.86 14.75 -18.21
C ARG A 379 13.99 13.77 -18.96
N LEU A 380 13.04 14.28 -19.71
CA LEU A 380 12.13 13.49 -20.52
C LEU A 380 12.88 12.86 -21.71
N VAL A 381 12.74 11.54 -21.89
CA VAL A 381 13.30 10.77 -23.02
C VAL A 381 12.23 9.82 -23.60
N PHE A 382 12.32 9.54 -24.91
CA PHE A 382 11.28 8.82 -25.65
C PHE A 382 11.72 7.46 -26.21
N SER A 383 12.93 7.03 -25.93
CA SER A 383 13.42 5.72 -26.37
C SER A 383 14.40 5.12 -25.37
N SER A 384 14.48 3.78 -25.37
CA SER A 384 15.43 3.05 -24.53
C SER A 384 16.88 3.45 -24.81
N ALA A 385 17.23 3.70 -26.07
CA ALA A 385 18.57 4.18 -26.44
C ALA A 385 18.87 5.57 -25.86
N ALA A 386 17.90 6.49 -25.87
CA ALA A 386 18.07 7.81 -25.25
C ALA A 386 18.23 7.72 -23.73
N ALA A 387 17.50 6.81 -23.07
CA ALA A 387 17.63 6.57 -21.63
C ALA A 387 19.04 6.05 -21.27
N GLN A 388 19.52 5.04 -22.00
CA GLN A 388 20.88 4.51 -21.84
C GLN A 388 21.97 5.56 -22.07
N LEU A 389 21.77 6.44 -23.07
CA LEU A 389 22.69 7.53 -23.32
C LEU A 389 22.71 8.56 -22.20
N SER A 390 21.55 8.87 -21.61
CA SER A 390 21.44 9.75 -20.44
C SER A 390 22.15 9.15 -19.23
N GLU A 391 21.93 7.87 -18.94
CA GLU A 391 22.64 7.16 -17.88
C GLU A 391 24.15 7.18 -18.07
N ALA A 392 24.65 6.89 -19.29
CA ALA A 392 26.08 6.93 -19.63
C ALA A 392 26.69 8.33 -19.41
N ARG A 393 25.88 9.38 -19.45
CA ARG A 393 26.29 10.78 -19.16
C ARG A 393 26.12 11.16 -17.68
N GLY A 394 25.55 10.27 -16.86
CA GLY A 394 25.21 10.56 -15.48
C GLY A 394 24.01 11.50 -15.32
N GLU A 395 23.15 11.60 -16.35
CA GLU A 395 21.96 12.45 -16.35
C GLU A 395 20.73 11.62 -16.00
N ALA A 396 20.00 12.02 -14.94
CA ALA A 396 18.74 11.39 -14.59
C ALA A 396 17.68 11.64 -15.67
N CYS A 397 17.00 10.57 -16.12
CA CYS A 397 15.97 10.67 -17.14
C CYS A 397 14.69 9.92 -16.78
N ILE A 398 13.57 10.37 -17.32
CA ILE A 398 12.26 9.74 -17.22
C ILE A 398 11.87 9.24 -18.62
N LEU A 399 11.65 7.92 -18.71
CA LEU A 399 11.27 7.27 -19.96
C LEU A 399 9.77 7.42 -20.20
N ALA A 400 9.40 8.11 -21.28
CA ALA A 400 8.02 8.27 -21.71
C ALA A 400 7.71 7.39 -22.92
N ARG A 401 6.72 6.50 -22.81
CA ARG A 401 6.28 5.59 -23.87
C ARG A 401 4.76 5.60 -24.00
N ARG A 402 4.22 5.32 -25.18
CA ARG A 402 2.78 5.07 -25.30
C ARG A 402 2.39 3.82 -24.50
N GLU A 403 3.19 2.78 -24.68
CA GLU A 403 3.12 1.51 -23.96
C GLU A 403 4.53 0.92 -24.00
N THR A 404 4.96 0.25 -22.95
CA THR A 404 6.28 -0.40 -22.93
C THR A 404 6.20 -1.80 -23.52
N ALA A 405 7.25 -2.19 -24.20
CA ALA A 405 7.49 -3.53 -24.73
C ALA A 405 8.71 -4.18 -24.04
N PRO A 406 8.91 -5.49 -24.17
CA PRO A 406 10.07 -6.17 -23.58
C PRO A 406 11.42 -5.53 -23.93
N GLU A 407 11.55 -4.95 -25.13
CA GLU A 407 12.76 -4.25 -25.57
C GLU A 407 13.02 -2.94 -24.78
N ASP A 408 12.00 -2.41 -24.10
CA ASP A 408 12.13 -1.20 -23.29
C ASP A 408 12.71 -1.44 -21.88
N ILE A 409 12.86 -2.70 -21.45
CA ILE A 409 13.37 -3.06 -20.12
C ILE A 409 14.71 -2.35 -19.84
N ARG A 410 15.60 -2.27 -20.80
CA ARG A 410 16.89 -1.57 -20.65
C ARG A 410 16.71 -0.08 -20.42
N GLY A 411 15.83 0.54 -21.21
CA GLY A 411 15.53 1.96 -21.03
C GLY A 411 14.85 2.23 -19.68
N MET A 412 14.07 1.30 -19.20
CA MET A 412 13.47 1.37 -17.87
C MET A 412 14.51 1.26 -16.75
N HIS A 413 15.50 0.37 -16.89
CA HIS A 413 16.63 0.26 -15.95
C HIS A 413 17.49 1.52 -15.92
N SER A 414 17.75 2.11 -17.06
CA SER A 414 18.53 3.33 -17.22
C SER A 414 17.77 4.62 -16.83
N SER A 415 16.49 4.49 -16.45
CA SER A 415 15.61 5.62 -16.12
C SER A 415 15.33 5.70 -14.63
N VAL A 416 15.25 6.92 -14.09
CA VAL A 416 14.81 7.12 -12.70
C VAL A 416 13.30 7.10 -12.53
N GLY A 417 12.53 7.09 -13.63
CA GLY A 417 11.07 7.03 -13.62
C GLY A 417 10.50 6.63 -14.97
N VAL A 418 9.29 6.07 -14.96
CA VAL A 418 8.58 5.61 -16.18
C VAL A 418 7.18 6.22 -16.25
N LEU A 419 6.85 6.77 -17.43
CA LEU A 419 5.56 7.42 -17.69
C LEU A 419 4.95 6.85 -18.97
N THR A 420 3.71 6.32 -18.90
CA THR A 420 3.06 5.79 -20.10
C THR A 420 1.69 6.44 -20.38
N GLU A 421 1.37 6.60 -21.67
CA GLU A 421 0.06 7.08 -22.14
C GLU A 421 -1.02 6.01 -21.94
N ARG A 422 -0.66 4.72 -22.04
CA ARG A 422 -1.57 3.57 -21.92
C ARG A 422 -1.06 2.59 -20.88
N GLY A 423 -1.96 1.74 -20.41
CA GLY A 423 -1.66 0.69 -19.47
C GLY A 423 -2.41 0.84 -18.15
N GLY A 424 -2.52 -0.26 -17.42
CA GLY A 424 -3.10 -0.35 -16.08
C GLY A 424 -2.09 -0.87 -15.06
N VAL A 425 -2.53 -1.17 -13.85
CA VAL A 425 -1.69 -1.70 -12.76
C VAL A 425 -1.02 -3.04 -13.07
N THR A 426 -1.53 -3.79 -14.05
CA THR A 426 -1.02 -5.09 -14.50
C THR A 426 -0.22 -4.99 -15.81
N SER A 427 -0.08 -3.79 -16.39
CA SER A 427 0.70 -3.59 -17.62
C SER A 427 2.18 -3.94 -17.42
N HIS A 428 2.86 -4.25 -18.52
CA HIS A 428 4.29 -4.53 -18.54
C HIS A 428 5.10 -3.43 -17.82
N ALA A 429 4.82 -2.14 -18.14
CA ALA A 429 5.46 -1.01 -17.46
C ALA A 429 5.30 -1.06 -15.94
N ALA A 430 4.06 -1.29 -15.46
CA ALA A 430 3.73 -1.29 -14.05
C ALA A 430 4.41 -2.43 -13.29
N VAL A 431 4.45 -3.62 -13.87
CA VAL A 431 5.03 -4.83 -13.25
C VAL A 431 6.55 -4.70 -13.16
N ILE A 432 7.19 -4.33 -14.27
CA ILE A 432 8.65 -4.18 -14.32
C ILE A 432 9.11 -3.03 -13.43
N ALA A 433 8.48 -1.85 -13.51
CA ALA A 433 8.84 -0.71 -12.66
C ALA A 433 8.73 -1.04 -11.15
N ARG A 434 7.69 -1.77 -10.73
CA ARG A 434 7.58 -2.25 -9.34
C ARG A 434 8.68 -3.23 -8.96
N GLY A 435 9.05 -4.11 -9.87
CA GLY A 435 10.17 -5.04 -9.67
C GLY A 435 11.49 -4.30 -9.46
N MET A 436 11.74 -3.29 -10.26
CA MET A 436 12.94 -2.45 -10.22
C MET A 436 12.91 -1.39 -9.11
N GLY A 437 11.74 -1.13 -8.49
CA GLY A 437 11.56 -0.04 -7.54
C GLY A 437 11.67 1.35 -8.20
N VAL A 438 11.33 1.47 -9.47
CA VAL A 438 11.34 2.72 -10.21
C VAL A 438 9.96 3.35 -10.15
N PRO A 439 9.81 4.62 -9.74
CA PRO A 439 8.54 5.34 -9.77
C PRO A 439 7.86 5.26 -11.14
N CYS A 440 6.58 4.90 -11.16
CA CYS A 440 5.89 4.68 -12.43
C CYS A 440 4.45 5.20 -12.39
N VAL A 441 4.09 5.94 -13.44
CA VAL A 441 2.72 6.41 -13.71
C VAL A 441 2.28 5.86 -15.05
N VAL A 442 1.20 5.08 -15.07
CA VAL A 442 0.67 4.47 -16.30
C VAL A 442 -0.72 5.01 -16.66
N GLY A 443 -1.08 4.92 -17.93
CA GLY A 443 -2.38 5.39 -18.40
C GLY A 443 -2.60 6.88 -18.15
N ALA A 444 -1.55 7.69 -18.24
CA ALA A 444 -1.62 9.11 -17.96
C ALA A 444 -2.44 9.87 -19.02
N SER A 445 -3.23 10.85 -18.58
CA SER A 445 -4.09 11.69 -19.43
C SER A 445 -3.25 12.64 -20.29
N MET A 446 -2.50 12.09 -21.22
CA MET A 446 -1.61 12.82 -22.14
C MET A 446 -1.49 12.06 -23.46
N THR A 447 -0.93 12.72 -24.48
CA THR A 447 -0.65 12.12 -25.80
C THR A 447 0.83 12.19 -26.10
N ILE A 448 1.43 11.05 -26.48
CA ILE A 448 2.83 10.96 -26.85
C ILE A 448 3.00 10.98 -28.38
N ASN A 449 3.83 11.87 -28.86
CA ASN A 449 4.29 11.89 -30.26
C ASN A 449 5.78 11.51 -30.32
N SER A 450 6.06 10.21 -30.49
CA SER A 450 7.43 9.70 -30.53
C SER A 450 8.29 10.24 -31.70
N ARG A 451 7.64 10.64 -32.82
CA ARG A 451 8.37 11.22 -33.95
C ARG A 451 8.81 12.67 -33.70
N LYS A 452 7.95 13.46 -33.06
CA LYS A 452 8.24 14.86 -32.68
C LYS A 452 8.96 14.93 -31.34
N LYS A 453 9.06 13.81 -30.62
CA LYS A 453 9.62 13.72 -29.28
C LYS A 453 8.98 14.70 -28.31
N THR A 454 7.64 14.64 -28.22
CA THR A 454 6.82 15.53 -27.39
C THR A 454 5.75 14.74 -26.65
N ILE A 455 5.39 15.26 -25.48
CA ILE A 455 4.16 14.87 -24.75
C ILE A 455 3.25 16.10 -24.66
N THR A 456 1.95 15.87 -24.82
CA THR A 456 0.94 16.94 -24.70
C THR A 456 -0.11 16.54 -23.68
N SER A 457 -0.33 17.38 -22.68
CA SER A 457 -1.34 17.17 -21.64
C SER A 457 -2.76 17.34 -22.19
N ALA A 458 -3.75 16.89 -21.42
CA ALA A 458 -5.17 17.09 -21.75
C ALA A 458 -5.54 18.59 -21.88
N ASN A 459 -4.80 19.46 -21.20
CA ASN A 459 -4.98 20.93 -21.26
C ASN A 459 -4.26 21.58 -22.45
N GLY A 460 -3.58 20.81 -23.30
CA GLY A 460 -2.85 21.31 -24.48
C GLY A 460 -1.44 21.80 -24.20
N GLU A 461 -0.93 21.69 -22.98
CA GLU A 461 0.46 22.01 -22.66
C GLU A 461 1.41 20.94 -23.22
N THR A 462 2.53 21.37 -23.80
CA THR A 462 3.46 20.44 -24.48
C THR A 462 4.85 20.54 -23.90
N LEU A 463 5.43 19.37 -23.58
CA LEU A 463 6.83 19.20 -23.16
C LEU A 463 7.60 18.44 -24.24
N HIS A 464 8.90 18.72 -24.34
CA HIS A 464 9.81 18.20 -25.34
C HIS A 464 10.86 17.27 -24.72
N GLU A 465 11.55 16.50 -25.55
CA GLU A 465 12.71 15.72 -25.13
C GLU A 465 13.76 16.63 -24.47
N GLY A 466 14.23 16.23 -23.29
CA GLY A 466 15.18 16.99 -22.49
C GLY A 466 14.56 17.93 -21.45
N ASP A 467 13.26 18.22 -21.52
CA ASP A 467 12.59 19.02 -20.50
C ASP A 467 12.58 18.28 -19.15
N MET A 468 12.72 19.06 -18.07
CA MET A 468 12.67 18.49 -16.72
C MET A 468 11.23 18.19 -16.33
N ILE A 469 11.03 17.00 -15.77
CA ILE A 469 9.74 16.53 -15.26
C ILE A 469 9.93 15.81 -13.93
N THR A 470 8.96 15.90 -13.07
CA THR A 470 8.92 15.13 -11.82
C THR A 470 7.75 14.15 -11.85
N LEU A 471 7.98 12.88 -11.54
CA LEU A 471 6.94 11.88 -11.36
C LEU A 471 6.63 11.69 -9.87
N ASP A 472 5.35 11.67 -9.53
CA ASP A 472 4.84 11.18 -8.26
C ASP A 472 4.13 9.83 -8.49
N GLY A 473 4.89 8.76 -8.42
CA GLY A 473 4.39 7.40 -8.59
C GLY A 473 3.45 6.97 -7.46
N SER A 474 3.48 7.64 -6.31
CA SER A 474 2.58 7.38 -5.19
C SER A 474 1.19 7.99 -5.40
N LYS A 475 1.11 9.16 -6.06
CA LYS A 475 -0.16 9.85 -6.36
C LYS A 475 -0.64 9.65 -7.80
N GLY A 476 0.20 9.08 -8.67
CA GLY A 476 -0.09 8.94 -10.09
C GLY A 476 -0.07 10.28 -10.85
N GLU A 477 0.84 11.17 -10.50
CA GLU A 477 0.95 12.50 -11.09
C GLU A 477 2.29 12.70 -11.81
N ALA A 478 2.25 13.37 -12.95
CA ALA A 478 3.43 13.93 -13.61
C ALA A 478 3.41 15.46 -13.43
N LEU A 479 4.50 16.03 -12.92
CA LEU A 479 4.62 17.44 -12.58
C LEU A 479 5.63 18.12 -13.52
N ILE A 480 5.38 19.38 -13.86
CA ILE A 480 6.31 20.18 -14.69
C ILE A 480 7.51 20.61 -13.86
N GLY A 481 8.68 20.46 -14.43
CA GLY A 481 9.93 20.93 -13.82
C GLY A 481 10.45 20.03 -12.70
N GLU A 482 11.41 20.56 -11.98
CA GLU A 482 12.04 19.92 -10.83
C GLU A 482 11.29 20.26 -9.55
N THR A 483 10.78 19.25 -8.86
CA THR A 483 10.12 19.40 -7.57
C THR A 483 11.03 18.85 -6.46
N LYS A 484 11.07 19.55 -5.33
CA LYS A 484 11.93 19.17 -4.20
C LYS A 484 11.56 17.79 -3.66
N MET A 485 12.58 16.94 -3.53
CA MET A 485 12.49 15.59 -3.02
C MET A 485 13.00 15.49 -1.58
N LEU A 486 12.44 14.56 -0.81
CA LEU A 486 12.99 14.17 0.50
C LEU A 486 13.77 12.85 0.33
N PRO A 487 14.79 12.59 1.18
CA PRO A 487 15.52 11.32 1.14
C PRO A 487 14.61 10.14 1.51
N PRO A 488 14.90 8.93 0.99
CA PRO A 488 14.22 7.70 1.39
C PRO A 488 14.30 7.47 2.89
N PHE A 489 13.24 6.92 3.46
CA PHE A 489 13.11 6.76 4.90
C PHE A 489 13.66 5.41 5.37
N LYS A 490 14.99 5.32 5.51
CA LYS A 490 15.69 4.19 6.17
C LYS A 490 16.34 4.66 7.47
N ASP A 491 15.55 5.22 8.38
CA ASP A 491 16.06 5.70 9.66
C ASP A 491 16.09 4.60 10.75
N ARG A 492 16.45 5.01 11.96
CA ARG A 492 16.52 4.11 13.11
C ARG A 492 15.20 3.39 13.41
N TRP A 493 14.06 4.03 13.14
CA TRP A 493 12.74 3.49 13.45
C TRP A 493 12.39 2.32 12.52
N TYR A 494 12.70 2.47 11.23
CA TYR A 494 12.60 1.40 10.25
C TYR A 494 13.54 0.23 10.59
N LEU A 495 14.78 0.52 10.92
CA LEU A 495 15.76 -0.52 11.27
C LEU A 495 15.31 -1.30 12.51
N GLN A 496 14.78 -0.61 13.52
CA GLN A 496 14.26 -1.22 14.75
C GLN A 496 13.04 -2.11 14.49
N LEU A 497 12.07 -1.64 13.65
CA LEU A 497 10.93 -2.45 13.24
C LEU A 497 11.40 -3.74 12.56
N MET A 498 12.34 -3.63 11.62
CA MET A 498 12.86 -4.79 10.88
C MET A 498 13.65 -5.76 11.76
N GLU A 499 14.37 -5.27 12.76
CA GLU A 499 15.04 -6.11 13.75
C GLU A 499 14.04 -6.92 14.58
N TRP A 500 12.98 -6.27 15.06
CA TRP A 500 11.90 -6.97 15.78
C TRP A 500 11.17 -7.98 14.90
N ALA A 501 10.96 -7.66 13.64
CA ALA A 501 10.35 -8.58 12.68
C ALA A 501 11.22 -9.83 12.46
N ASP A 502 12.52 -9.65 12.23
CA ASP A 502 13.45 -10.77 12.02
C ASP A 502 13.60 -11.65 13.26
N ALA A 503 13.46 -11.08 14.46
CA ALA A 503 13.58 -11.83 15.71
C ALA A 503 12.47 -12.88 15.92
N ILE A 504 11.30 -12.70 15.27
CA ILE A 504 10.15 -13.59 15.54
C ILE A 504 9.67 -14.37 14.32
N ARG A 505 9.92 -13.91 13.08
CA ARG A 505 9.45 -14.61 11.89
C ARG A 505 10.04 -16.01 11.78
N ASP A 506 9.27 -16.97 11.32
CA ASP A 506 9.61 -18.39 11.21
C ASP A 506 9.65 -18.90 9.75
N ILE A 507 9.30 -18.06 8.77
CA ILE A 507 9.48 -18.33 7.35
C ILE A 507 10.62 -17.47 6.78
N GLY A 508 11.47 -18.04 5.92
CA GLY A 508 12.57 -17.36 5.26
C GLY A 508 12.07 -16.35 4.20
N VAL A 509 12.87 -15.30 3.97
CA VAL A 509 12.62 -14.31 2.90
C VAL A 509 13.89 -14.13 2.10
N ARG A 510 13.84 -14.50 0.81
CA ARG A 510 14.89 -14.29 -0.19
C ARG A 510 14.45 -13.26 -1.23
N ALA A 511 15.36 -12.81 -2.08
CA ALA A 511 15.07 -11.89 -3.15
C ALA A 511 15.14 -12.55 -4.54
N ASN A 512 14.34 -12.04 -5.48
CA ASN A 512 14.53 -12.27 -6.91
C ASN A 512 15.48 -11.17 -7.40
N ALA A 513 16.64 -11.53 -7.91
CA ALA A 513 17.67 -10.59 -8.32
C ALA A 513 18.41 -11.13 -9.53
N ASP A 514 18.34 -10.40 -10.63
CA ASP A 514 18.86 -10.81 -11.93
C ASP A 514 20.14 -10.04 -12.29
N THR A 515 20.41 -8.91 -11.62
CA THR A 515 21.55 -8.03 -11.84
C THR A 515 22.38 -7.83 -10.56
N PRO A 516 23.66 -7.42 -10.65
CA PRO A 516 24.46 -7.03 -9.49
C PRO A 516 23.81 -5.93 -8.63
N ALA A 517 23.12 -4.97 -9.24
CA ALA A 517 22.41 -3.90 -8.56
C ALA A 517 21.25 -4.45 -7.71
N ASP A 518 20.46 -5.37 -8.26
CA ASP A 518 19.38 -6.05 -7.52
C ASP A 518 19.93 -6.86 -6.36
N ALA A 519 21.04 -7.58 -6.56
CA ALA A 519 21.70 -8.37 -5.52
C ALA A 519 22.22 -7.47 -4.39
N ALA A 520 22.83 -6.33 -4.71
CA ALA A 520 23.30 -5.36 -3.74
C ALA A 520 22.12 -4.80 -2.91
N MET A 521 21.01 -4.48 -3.57
CA MET A 521 19.78 -4.01 -2.93
C MET A 521 19.16 -5.10 -2.04
N ALA A 522 19.11 -6.35 -2.52
CA ALA A 522 18.64 -7.48 -1.74
C ALA A 522 19.44 -7.65 -0.44
N ARG A 523 20.75 -7.50 -0.52
CA ARG A 523 21.65 -7.55 0.65
C ARG A 523 21.42 -6.36 1.59
N ASP A 524 21.22 -5.17 1.07
CA ASP A 524 20.91 -3.97 1.87
C ASP A 524 19.57 -4.12 2.61
N PHE A 525 18.58 -4.75 2.00
CA PHE A 525 17.31 -5.11 2.65
C PHE A 525 17.38 -6.38 3.51
N LYS A 526 18.58 -6.95 3.72
CA LYS A 526 18.81 -8.15 4.53
C LYS A 526 17.98 -9.36 4.09
N ALA A 527 17.84 -9.56 2.77
CA ALA A 527 17.35 -10.83 2.24
C ALA A 527 18.30 -11.97 2.62
N GLN A 528 17.76 -13.16 2.87
CA GLN A 528 18.53 -14.34 3.28
C GLN A 528 19.15 -15.11 2.10
N GLY A 529 19.27 -14.46 0.96
CA GLY A 529 19.83 -14.99 -0.27
C GLY A 529 19.05 -14.56 -1.50
N ILE A 530 19.46 -15.04 -2.65
CA ILE A 530 18.70 -14.95 -3.90
C ILE A 530 17.91 -16.24 -4.06
N GLY A 531 16.59 -16.16 -4.19
CA GLY A 531 15.69 -17.29 -4.41
C GLY A 531 15.39 -17.54 -5.87
N LEU A 532 15.62 -16.52 -6.72
CA LEU A 532 15.50 -16.62 -8.19
C LEU A 532 16.44 -15.62 -8.84
N CYS A 533 17.36 -16.10 -9.64
CA CYS A 533 18.13 -15.34 -10.63
C CYS A 533 17.79 -15.88 -12.02
N ARG A 534 17.24 -15.03 -12.87
CA ARG A 534 16.85 -15.35 -14.25
C ARG A 534 18.02 -15.10 -15.17
N THR A 535 18.58 -16.17 -15.73
CA THR A 535 19.79 -16.06 -16.58
C THR A 535 19.53 -15.45 -17.94
N GLU A 536 18.30 -15.43 -18.43
CA GLU A 536 17.92 -14.81 -19.69
C GLU A 536 18.20 -13.32 -19.73
N HIS A 537 18.01 -12.61 -18.61
CA HIS A 537 18.26 -11.16 -18.56
C HIS A 537 19.72 -10.79 -18.81
N MET A 538 20.66 -11.69 -18.48
CA MET A 538 22.10 -11.48 -18.75
C MET A 538 22.43 -11.46 -20.23
N PHE A 539 21.61 -12.07 -21.10
CA PHE A 539 21.87 -12.14 -22.54
C PHE A 539 21.37 -10.93 -23.33
N PHE A 540 20.63 -10.05 -22.72
CA PHE A 540 20.14 -8.84 -23.36
C PHE A 540 21.15 -7.67 -23.33
N GLU A 541 22.29 -7.78 -22.68
CA GLU A 541 23.29 -6.72 -22.54
C GLU A 541 24.34 -6.70 -23.66
N GLY A 542 24.61 -5.53 -24.22
CA GLY A 542 25.70 -5.26 -25.16
C GLY A 542 25.75 -6.21 -26.35
N ASP A 543 26.95 -6.72 -26.66
CA ASP A 543 27.20 -7.64 -27.80
C ASP A 543 26.68 -9.06 -27.56
N ARG A 544 26.25 -9.39 -26.34
CA ARG A 544 25.80 -10.73 -25.94
C ARG A 544 24.56 -11.17 -26.73
N LEU A 545 23.62 -10.22 -26.97
CA LEU A 545 22.43 -10.50 -27.76
C LEU A 545 22.75 -10.91 -29.18
N THR A 546 23.78 -10.28 -29.80
CA THR A 546 24.25 -10.66 -31.13
C THR A 546 24.83 -12.08 -31.14
N VAL A 547 25.65 -12.42 -30.16
CA VAL A 547 26.20 -13.78 -30.00
C VAL A 547 25.11 -14.81 -29.74
N MET A 548 24.10 -14.45 -28.93
CA MET A 548 22.92 -15.32 -28.69
C MET A 548 22.14 -15.56 -29.97
N ARG A 549 21.98 -14.54 -30.81
CA ARG A 549 21.33 -14.64 -32.14
C ARG A 549 22.16 -15.47 -33.13
N GLU A 550 23.47 -15.34 -33.13
CA GLU A 550 24.35 -16.22 -33.91
C GLU A 550 24.17 -17.69 -33.51
N MET A 551 24.12 -17.97 -32.22
CA MET A 551 23.84 -19.32 -31.68
C MET A 551 22.50 -19.86 -32.17
N ILE A 552 21.44 -19.05 -32.16
CA ILE A 552 20.09 -19.41 -32.64
C ILE A 552 20.06 -19.68 -34.14
N PHE A 553 20.84 -18.94 -34.92
CA PHE A 553 20.94 -19.08 -36.39
C PHE A 553 21.96 -20.12 -36.84
N ALA A 554 22.77 -20.68 -35.93
CA ALA A 554 23.79 -21.67 -36.26
C ALA A 554 23.18 -22.86 -37.01
N ALA A 555 23.80 -23.18 -38.18
CA ALA A 555 23.37 -24.25 -39.05
C ALA A 555 23.84 -25.64 -38.56
N THR A 556 25.02 -25.68 -37.97
CA THR A 556 25.67 -26.90 -37.45
C THR A 556 25.84 -26.86 -35.95
N ASP A 557 26.04 -28.03 -35.34
CA ASP A 557 26.35 -28.11 -33.91
C ASP A 557 27.74 -27.52 -33.59
N GLU A 558 28.65 -27.47 -34.55
CA GLU A 558 29.98 -26.91 -34.40
C GLU A 558 29.90 -25.38 -34.34
N ASP A 559 29.19 -24.72 -35.28
CA ASP A 559 28.93 -23.27 -35.25
C ASP A 559 28.23 -22.86 -33.98
N ARG A 560 27.25 -23.66 -33.51
CA ARG A 560 26.53 -23.41 -32.25
C ARG A 560 27.45 -23.45 -31.04
N ARG A 561 28.36 -24.44 -30.97
CA ARG A 561 29.34 -24.53 -29.90
C ARG A 561 30.32 -23.38 -29.90
N GLU A 562 30.72 -22.91 -31.08
CA GLU A 562 31.59 -21.75 -31.21
C GLU A 562 30.93 -20.49 -30.67
N ALA A 563 29.69 -20.18 -31.04
CA ALA A 563 28.91 -19.07 -30.49
C ALA A 563 28.75 -19.18 -28.97
N ILE A 564 28.36 -20.35 -28.48
CA ILE A 564 28.21 -20.63 -27.02
C ILE A 564 29.52 -20.43 -26.27
N SER A 565 30.66 -20.78 -26.84
CA SER A 565 31.97 -20.58 -26.22
C SER A 565 32.32 -19.12 -25.95
N ARG A 566 31.76 -18.19 -26.73
CA ARG A 566 31.90 -16.74 -26.54
C ARG A 566 30.96 -16.20 -25.44
N LEU A 567 29.84 -16.85 -25.19
CA LEU A 567 28.93 -16.50 -24.09
C LEU A 567 29.44 -16.92 -22.70
N LEU A 568 30.20 -18.02 -22.64
CA LEU A 568 30.70 -18.58 -21.39
C LEU A 568 31.46 -17.55 -20.51
N PRO A 569 32.51 -16.85 -20.98
CA PRO A 569 33.26 -15.90 -20.16
C PRO A 569 32.41 -14.73 -19.70
N MET A 570 31.42 -14.30 -20.49
CA MET A 570 30.51 -13.20 -20.16
C MET A 570 29.63 -13.60 -18.99
N GLN A 571 28.94 -14.72 -19.08
CA GLN A 571 28.06 -15.20 -18.02
C GLN A 571 28.80 -15.62 -16.75
N ARG A 572 30.00 -16.17 -16.90
CA ARG A 572 30.88 -16.44 -15.75
C ARG A 572 31.22 -15.18 -14.97
N SER A 573 31.51 -14.08 -15.66
CA SER A 573 31.80 -12.79 -15.01
C SER A 573 30.62 -12.29 -14.19
N ASP A 574 29.40 -12.41 -14.73
CA ASP A 574 28.19 -12.00 -14.04
C ASP A 574 27.97 -12.82 -12.76
N PHE A 575 28.16 -14.14 -12.83
CA PHE A 575 28.03 -15.00 -11.65
C PHE A 575 29.12 -14.73 -10.59
N ILE A 576 30.36 -14.41 -11.00
CA ILE A 576 31.41 -14.02 -10.05
C ILE A 576 30.97 -12.77 -9.29
N GLU A 577 30.41 -11.78 -9.97
CA GLU A 577 29.98 -10.55 -9.34
C GLU A 577 28.79 -10.78 -8.40
N LEU A 578 27.78 -11.53 -8.84
CA LEU A 578 26.66 -11.94 -7.99
C LEU A 578 27.11 -12.70 -6.73
N PHE A 579 27.99 -13.67 -6.88
CA PHE A 579 28.49 -14.45 -5.75
C PHE A 579 29.31 -13.59 -4.79
N ARG A 580 30.09 -12.63 -5.31
CA ARG A 580 30.84 -11.69 -4.47
C ARG A 580 29.92 -10.78 -3.64
N ILE A 581 28.87 -10.26 -4.25
CA ILE A 581 27.89 -9.42 -3.56
C ILE A 581 27.16 -10.23 -2.50
N MET A 582 26.72 -11.45 -2.84
CA MET A 582 25.93 -12.33 -1.96
C MET A 582 26.76 -13.28 -1.10
N GLN A 583 28.04 -12.98 -0.89
CA GLN A 583 28.94 -13.82 -0.13
C GLN A 583 28.36 -14.23 1.24
N GLY A 584 28.43 -15.54 1.56
CA GLY A 584 27.83 -16.13 2.76
C GLY A 584 26.31 -16.38 2.66
N GLN A 585 25.68 -16.07 1.52
CA GLN A 585 24.24 -16.26 1.28
C GLN A 585 24.02 -17.19 0.07
N PRO A 586 22.94 -18.01 0.06
CA PRO A 586 22.63 -18.86 -1.09
C PRO A 586 22.17 -18.04 -2.30
N VAL A 587 22.57 -18.50 -3.49
CA VAL A 587 22.15 -17.92 -4.77
C VAL A 587 21.54 -19.02 -5.63
N CYS A 588 20.22 -18.92 -5.89
CA CYS A 588 19.47 -19.83 -6.73
C CYS A 588 19.40 -19.30 -8.16
N ILE A 589 20.02 -20.00 -9.08
CA ILE A 589 20.16 -19.63 -10.49
C ILE A 589 19.25 -20.52 -11.32
N ARG A 590 18.29 -19.92 -12.01
CA ARG A 590 17.44 -20.62 -12.98
C ARG A 590 18.17 -20.73 -14.31
N LEU A 591 18.29 -21.94 -14.87
CA LEU A 591 18.81 -22.15 -16.21
C LEU A 591 17.89 -21.50 -17.24
N LEU A 592 18.39 -21.25 -18.43
CA LEU A 592 17.66 -20.55 -19.50
C LEU A 592 16.26 -21.10 -19.70
N ASP A 593 15.26 -20.24 -19.61
CA ASP A 593 13.83 -20.61 -19.66
C ASP A 593 13.11 -20.16 -20.93
N PRO A 594 13.21 -18.88 -21.40
CA PRO A 594 12.34 -18.42 -22.48
C PRO A 594 12.63 -19.13 -23.81
N PRO A 595 11.64 -19.21 -24.70
CA PRO A 595 11.84 -19.75 -26.05
C PRO A 595 12.80 -18.84 -26.85
N LEU A 596 13.53 -19.45 -27.79
CA LEU A 596 14.59 -18.76 -28.51
C LEU A 596 14.13 -17.58 -29.36
N HIS A 597 12.87 -17.55 -29.79
CA HIS A 597 12.35 -16.42 -30.58
C HIS A 597 12.24 -15.11 -29.77
N GLU A 598 12.20 -15.14 -28.44
CA GLU A 598 12.20 -13.92 -27.62
C GLU A 598 13.51 -13.10 -27.74
N PHE A 599 14.60 -13.74 -28.14
CA PHE A 599 15.87 -13.05 -28.42
C PHE A 599 15.91 -12.46 -29.82
N LEU A 600 14.92 -12.73 -30.66
CA LEU A 600 14.90 -12.32 -32.07
C LEU A 600 14.11 -11.00 -32.21
N PRO A 601 14.42 -10.18 -33.23
CA PRO A 601 13.71 -8.94 -33.44
C PRO A 601 12.26 -9.16 -33.84
N SER A 602 11.34 -8.40 -33.26
CA SER A 602 9.90 -8.45 -33.51
C SER A 602 9.46 -7.61 -34.73
N ASN A 603 10.37 -6.79 -35.28
CA ASN A 603 10.04 -5.86 -36.35
C ASN A 603 11.03 -5.99 -37.53
N ARG A 604 10.61 -5.47 -38.71
CA ARG A 604 11.40 -5.58 -39.98
C ARG A 604 12.71 -4.80 -39.92
N ALA A 605 12.78 -3.71 -39.17
CA ALA A 605 14.02 -2.92 -39.05
C ALA A 605 15.09 -3.71 -38.29
N GLY A 606 14.74 -4.28 -37.16
CA GLY A 606 15.64 -5.14 -36.40
C GLY A 606 15.99 -6.45 -37.13
N ALA A 607 15.08 -7.02 -37.92
CA ALA A 607 15.39 -8.16 -38.78
C ALA A 607 16.43 -7.79 -39.86
N LYS A 608 16.40 -6.56 -40.38
CA LYS A 608 17.39 -6.09 -41.32
C LYS A 608 18.77 -5.88 -40.67
N GLU A 609 18.80 -5.27 -39.48
CA GLU A 609 20.03 -5.13 -38.69
C GLU A 609 20.64 -6.49 -38.36
N LEU A 610 19.80 -7.46 -37.99
CA LEU A 610 20.25 -8.82 -37.75
C LEU A 610 20.80 -9.49 -39.01
N ALA A 611 20.17 -9.30 -40.17
CA ALA A 611 20.64 -9.82 -41.47
C ALA A 611 22.03 -9.24 -41.84
N GLU A 612 22.22 -7.95 -41.61
CA GLU A 612 23.51 -7.29 -41.80
C GLU A 612 24.58 -7.81 -40.82
N ALA A 613 24.21 -7.99 -39.52
CA ALA A 613 25.14 -8.48 -38.50
C ALA A 613 25.56 -9.96 -38.73
N LEU A 614 24.66 -10.79 -39.28
CA LEU A 614 24.94 -12.20 -39.56
C LEU A 614 25.48 -12.48 -40.98
N ASP A 615 25.62 -11.45 -41.79
CA ASP A 615 25.97 -11.57 -43.22
C ASP A 615 25.05 -12.55 -43.97
N MET A 616 23.73 -12.46 -43.69
CA MET A 616 22.71 -13.33 -44.26
C MET A 616 21.67 -12.54 -45.08
N PRO A 617 21.07 -13.15 -46.11
CA PRO A 617 19.95 -12.51 -46.81
C PRO A 617 18.77 -12.25 -45.87
N LEU A 618 18.17 -11.05 -45.95
CA LEU A 618 17.02 -10.66 -45.12
C LEU A 618 15.84 -11.65 -45.23
N SER A 619 15.64 -12.23 -46.43
CA SER A 619 14.62 -13.25 -46.67
C SER A 619 14.83 -14.51 -45.84
N ASP A 620 16.06 -14.93 -45.66
CA ASP A 620 16.40 -16.13 -44.90
C ASP A 620 16.27 -15.87 -43.39
N VAL A 621 16.69 -14.69 -42.94
CA VAL A 621 16.50 -14.25 -41.57
C VAL A 621 15.00 -14.16 -41.22
N THR A 622 14.20 -13.51 -42.07
CA THR A 622 12.75 -13.39 -41.84
C THR A 622 12.08 -14.76 -41.78
N ARG A 623 12.36 -15.64 -42.73
CA ARG A 623 11.85 -17.01 -42.79
C ARG A 623 12.24 -17.82 -41.55
N ARG A 624 13.47 -17.64 -41.04
CA ARG A 624 13.92 -18.34 -39.82
C ARG A 624 13.25 -17.82 -38.58
N ILE A 625 13.05 -16.49 -38.45
CA ILE A 625 12.29 -15.87 -37.39
C ILE A 625 10.85 -16.40 -37.37
N GLU A 626 10.16 -16.42 -38.51
CA GLU A 626 8.82 -16.96 -38.66
C GLU A 626 8.75 -18.45 -38.25
N TRP A 627 9.74 -19.24 -38.66
CA TRP A 627 9.80 -20.68 -38.34
C TRP A 627 10.03 -20.92 -36.83
N LEU A 628 10.80 -20.07 -36.14
CA LEU A 628 11.07 -20.16 -34.71
C LEU A 628 9.95 -19.56 -33.85
N SER A 629 9.13 -18.70 -34.45
CA SER A 629 8.01 -18.05 -33.71
C SER A 629 6.97 -19.11 -33.30
N GLU A 630 6.63 -19.11 -32.04
CA GLU A 630 5.67 -20.03 -31.45
C GLU A 630 4.28 -19.41 -31.34
N PHE A 631 3.24 -20.18 -31.60
CA PHE A 631 1.85 -19.75 -31.45
C PHE A 631 1.49 -19.46 -30.00
N ASN A 632 2.07 -20.20 -29.06
CA ASN A 632 1.95 -19.99 -27.65
C ASN A 632 3.30 -20.22 -26.96
N PRO A 633 4.03 -19.15 -26.66
CA PRO A 633 5.33 -19.23 -25.99
C PRO A 633 5.35 -19.97 -24.67
N MET A 634 4.25 -19.94 -23.92
CA MET A 634 4.13 -20.65 -22.64
C MET A 634 4.20 -22.18 -22.79
N LEU A 635 3.68 -22.73 -23.89
CA LEU A 635 3.53 -24.16 -24.12
C LEU A 635 4.56 -24.73 -25.09
N GLY A 636 5.46 -23.91 -25.60
CA GLY A 636 6.40 -24.22 -26.66
C GLY A 636 7.75 -24.83 -26.24
N MET A 637 8.76 -24.57 -27.07
CA MET A 637 10.15 -25.04 -26.87
C MET A 637 10.91 -24.10 -25.93
N ARG A 638 10.66 -24.21 -24.67
CA ARG A 638 11.31 -23.41 -23.62
C ARG A 638 11.72 -24.28 -22.42
N GLY A 639 12.50 -23.70 -21.51
CA GLY A 639 12.87 -24.32 -20.25
C GLY A 639 13.61 -25.65 -20.44
N VAL A 640 13.25 -26.66 -19.65
CA VAL A 640 13.87 -28.01 -19.72
C VAL A 640 13.76 -28.65 -21.12
N ARG A 641 12.71 -28.35 -21.90
CA ARG A 641 12.56 -28.86 -23.27
C ARG A 641 13.68 -28.35 -24.17
N LEU A 642 14.01 -27.05 -24.02
CA LEU A 642 15.12 -26.44 -24.73
C LEU A 642 16.47 -27.05 -24.29
N GLY A 643 16.65 -27.19 -22.97
CA GLY A 643 17.86 -27.79 -22.40
C GLY A 643 18.11 -29.25 -22.77
N ILE A 644 17.06 -30.03 -23.06
CA ILE A 644 17.17 -31.40 -23.55
C ILE A 644 17.45 -31.44 -25.06
N THR A 645 16.82 -30.53 -25.83
CA THR A 645 16.98 -30.48 -27.29
C THR A 645 18.32 -29.86 -27.69
N PHE A 646 18.77 -28.87 -26.93
CA PHE A 646 20.06 -28.18 -27.14
C PHE A 646 20.89 -28.19 -25.87
N PRO A 647 21.42 -29.35 -25.46
CA PRO A 647 22.10 -29.54 -24.16
C PRO A 647 23.31 -28.63 -23.97
N GLN A 648 23.95 -28.20 -25.06
CA GLN A 648 25.12 -27.33 -25.04
C GLN A 648 24.85 -25.99 -24.31
N ILE A 649 23.61 -25.50 -24.29
CA ILE A 649 23.23 -24.28 -23.58
C ILE A 649 23.34 -24.51 -22.08
N TYR A 650 22.76 -25.56 -21.57
CA TYR A 650 22.81 -25.89 -20.14
C TYR A 650 24.21 -26.35 -19.68
N GLU A 651 24.96 -27.04 -20.55
CA GLU A 651 26.39 -27.36 -20.33
C GLU A 651 27.19 -26.09 -20.10
N MET A 652 27.03 -25.08 -20.96
CA MET A 652 27.74 -23.79 -20.86
C MET A 652 27.36 -23.07 -19.58
N GLN A 653 26.06 -22.98 -19.27
CA GLN A 653 25.58 -22.29 -18.06
C GLN A 653 26.09 -22.97 -16.78
N ALA A 654 26.01 -24.30 -16.69
CA ALA A 654 26.53 -25.06 -15.56
C ALA A 654 28.04 -24.86 -15.40
N ARG A 655 28.78 -24.85 -16.51
CA ARG A 655 30.22 -24.58 -16.50
C ARG A 655 30.53 -23.17 -16.02
N ALA A 656 29.81 -22.16 -16.50
CA ALA A 656 29.96 -20.77 -16.07
C ALA A 656 29.71 -20.61 -14.56
N ILE A 657 28.66 -21.25 -14.03
CA ILE A 657 28.32 -21.26 -12.60
C ILE A 657 29.46 -21.90 -11.80
N PHE A 658 29.96 -23.06 -12.20
CA PHE A 658 30.98 -23.79 -11.44
C PHE A 658 32.34 -23.09 -11.49
N GLU A 659 32.76 -22.57 -12.63
CA GLU A 659 33.97 -21.75 -12.72
C GLU A 659 33.89 -20.50 -11.86
N ALA A 660 32.74 -19.82 -11.89
CA ALA A 660 32.48 -18.65 -11.05
C ALA A 660 32.48 -19.00 -9.56
N THR A 661 31.93 -20.16 -9.18
CA THR A 661 31.93 -20.67 -7.80
C THR A 661 33.36 -20.83 -7.28
N ILE A 662 34.24 -21.44 -8.07
CA ILE A 662 35.64 -21.62 -7.71
C ILE A 662 36.37 -20.28 -7.56
N GLU A 663 36.13 -19.33 -8.49
CA GLU A 663 36.78 -18.03 -8.48
C GLU A 663 36.29 -17.16 -7.31
N ALA A 664 34.99 -17.11 -7.09
CA ALA A 664 34.39 -16.34 -5.99
C ALA A 664 34.78 -16.89 -4.60
N SER A 665 34.88 -18.22 -4.46
CA SER A 665 35.32 -18.86 -3.22
C SER A 665 36.78 -18.60 -2.85
N LYS A 666 37.61 -18.14 -3.80
CA LYS A 666 38.99 -17.68 -3.51
C LYS A 666 39.02 -16.28 -2.90
N LEU A 667 37.95 -15.52 -3.04
CA LEU A 667 37.85 -14.11 -2.60
C LEU A 667 37.23 -13.97 -1.21
N GLY A 668 36.69 -15.06 -0.64
CA GLY A 668 36.04 -15.03 0.68
C GLY A 668 35.45 -16.37 1.08
N ASP A 669 34.21 -16.35 1.66
CA ASP A 669 33.57 -17.60 2.12
C ASP A 669 33.20 -18.52 0.95
N PRO A 670 33.22 -19.88 1.16
CA PRO A 670 32.79 -20.81 0.13
C PRO A 670 31.40 -20.54 -0.38
N VAL A 671 31.23 -20.52 -1.70
CA VAL A 671 29.94 -20.34 -2.36
C VAL A 671 29.33 -21.70 -2.67
N VAL A 672 28.05 -21.88 -2.35
CA VAL A 672 27.26 -23.06 -2.70
C VAL A 672 26.10 -22.62 -3.61
N PRO A 673 26.26 -22.67 -4.94
CA PRO A 673 25.19 -22.26 -5.84
C PRO A 673 24.03 -23.26 -5.81
N GLU A 674 22.83 -22.77 -5.96
CA GLU A 674 21.62 -23.54 -6.18
C GLU A 674 21.24 -23.43 -7.66
N ILE A 675 21.19 -24.54 -8.39
CA ILE A 675 20.83 -24.59 -9.81
C ILE A 675 19.41 -25.06 -9.93
N MET A 676 18.58 -24.32 -10.64
CA MET A 676 17.14 -24.58 -10.78
C MET A 676 16.78 -24.87 -12.23
N ILE A 677 16.16 -26.04 -12.47
CA ILE A 677 15.70 -26.47 -13.79
C ILE A 677 14.29 -25.94 -14.00
N PRO A 678 14.04 -25.06 -15.01
CA PRO A 678 12.72 -24.50 -15.29
C PRO A 678 11.79 -25.47 -16.02
N LEU A 679 10.49 -25.26 -15.91
CA LEU A 679 9.40 -25.87 -16.69
C LEU A 679 9.37 -27.42 -16.67
N VAL A 680 9.82 -28.01 -15.58
CA VAL A 680 9.84 -29.49 -15.43
C VAL A 680 8.41 -30.03 -15.41
N SER A 681 8.18 -31.16 -16.07
CA SER A 681 6.92 -31.88 -16.09
C SER A 681 7.05 -33.36 -15.78
N ALA A 682 8.27 -33.93 -15.90
CA ALA A 682 8.51 -35.37 -15.72
C ALA A 682 9.85 -35.61 -15.01
N MET A 683 9.92 -36.65 -14.19
CA MET A 683 11.14 -37.11 -13.51
C MET A 683 12.32 -37.32 -14.48
N ARG A 684 12.04 -37.91 -15.67
CA ARG A 684 13.10 -38.20 -16.64
C ARG A 684 13.79 -36.95 -17.18
N GLU A 685 13.10 -35.81 -17.26
CA GLU A 685 13.70 -34.52 -17.62
C GLU A 685 14.75 -34.11 -16.58
N VAL A 686 14.41 -34.29 -15.29
CA VAL A 686 15.32 -33.96 -14.18
C VAL A 686 16.55 -34.87 -14.21
N GLU A 687 16.38 -36.17 -14.41
CA GLU A 687 17.48 -37.15 -14.51
C GLU A 687 18.47 -36.81 -15.63
N LEU A 688 17.95 -36.48 -16.82
CA LEU A 688 18.79 -36.12 -17.98
C LEU A 688 19.60 -34.85 -17.71
N VAL A 689 18.96 -33.79 -17.23
CA VAL A 689 19.66 -32.52 -16.92
C VAL A 689 20.61 -32.71 -15.74
N LYS A 690 20.20 -33.47 -14.72
CA LYS A 690 21.09 -33.79 -13.59
C LYS A 690 22.36 -34.52 -14.06
N THR A 691 22.23 -35.52 -14.89
CA THR A 691 23.38 -36.23 -15.47
C THR A 691 24.32 -35.32 -16.23
N LEU A 692 23.76 -34.40 -17.03
CA LEU A 692 24.50 -33.38 -17.76
C LEU A 692 25.28 -32.47 -16.79
N VAL A 693 24.61 -31.90 -15.81
CA VAL A 693 25.20 -30.97 -14.83
C VAL A 693 26.27 -31.64 -13.97
N ASP A 694 26.01 -32.87 -13.51
CA ASP A 694 26.98 -33.68 -12.73
C ASP A 694 28.22 -33.98 -13.59
N GLY A 695 28.06 -34.25 -14.88
CA GLY A 695 29.17 -34.46 -15.84
C GLY A 695 30.02 -33.21 -16.01
N VAL A 696 29.38 -32.04 -16.16
CA VAL A 696 30.09 -30.75 -16.24
C VAL A 696 30.83 -30.45 -14.93
N ALA A 697 30.20 -30.72 -13.78
CA ALA A 697 30.84 -30.51 -12.47
C ALA A 697 32.08 -31.36 -12.32
N ALA A 698 32.02 -32.63 -12.72
CA ALA A 698 33.19 -33.54 -12.70
C ALA A 698 34.32 -33.04 -13.63
N ALA A 699 33.97 -32.61 -14.84
CA ALA A 699 34.93 -32.05 -15.80
C ALA A 699 35.65 -30.79 -15.21
N VAL A 700 34.87 -29.83 -14.70
CA VAL A 700 35.42 -28.60 -14.12
C VAL A 700 36.31 -28.88 -12.89
N ARG A 701 35.90 -29.79 -11.99
CA ARG A 701 36.77 -30.21 -10.86
C ARG A 701 38.09 -30.76 -11.32
N ASN A 702 38.07 -31.64 -12.31
CA ASN A 702 39.30 -32.25 -12.87
C ASN A 702 40.17 -31.19 -13.57
N GLU A 703 39.60 -30.33 -14.39
CA GLU A 703 40.34 -29.31 -15.13
C GLU A 703 40.98 -28.24 -14.23
N LYS A 704 40.23 -27.80 -13.21
CA LYS A 704 40.65 -26.70 -12.32
C LYS A 704 41.41 -27.21 -11.06
N GLY A 705 41.40 -28.52 -10.81
CA GLY A 705 42.00 -29.09 -9.60
C GLY A 705 41.38 -28.53 -8.30
N ALA A 706 40.15 -28.16 -8.31
CA ALA A 706 39.43 -27.53 -7.20
C ALA A 706 38.11 -28.25 -6.92
N ASP A 707 37.77 -28.44 -5.64
CA ASP A 707 36.51 -29.02 -5.23
C ASP A 707 35.49 -27.91 -4.88
N PHE A 708 34.21 -28.15 -5.15
CA PHE A 708 33.08 -27.29 -4.82
C PHE A 708 31.82 -28.12 -4.64
N THR A 709 30.86 -27.58 -3.95
CA THR A 709 29.54 -28.18 -3.77
C THR A 709 28.46 -27.31 -4.44
N TYR A 710 27.35 -27.92 -4.84
CA TYR A 710 26.19 -27.26 -5.39
C TYR A 710 24.93 -28.04 -5.05
N ARG A 711 23.78 -27.40 -5.18
CA ARG A 711 22.46 -28.00 -5.05
C ARG A 711 21.73 -27.92 -6.38
N LEU A 712 21.10 -29.00 -6.81
CA LEU A 712 20.26 -29.03 -7.98
C LEU A 712 18.81 -29.23 -7.55
N GLY A 713 17.91 -28.37 -8.02
CA GLY A 713 16.48 -28.47 -7.79
C GLY A 713 15.68 -28.08 -9.01
N VAL A 714 14.38 -27.98 -8.87
CA VAL A 714 13.47 -27.74 -9.98
C VAL A 714 12.50 -26.60 -9.67
N MET A 715 12.02 -25.97 -10.74
CA MET A 715 10.87 -25.09 -10.67
C MET A 715 9.60 -25.91 -10.94
N VAL A 716 8.71 -25.91 -9.96
CA VAL A 716 7.37 -26.54 -10.08
C VAL A 716 6.42 -25.45 -10.53
N GLU A 717 6.17 -25.41 -11.83
CA GLU A 717 5.37 -24.36 -12.45
C GLU A 717 4.38 -24.86 -13.51
N THR A 718 4.32 -26.19 -13.65
CA THR A 718 3.26 -26.85 -14.41
C THR A 718 2.35 -27.66 -13.47
N PRO A 719 1.04 -27.73 -13.71
CA PRO A 719 0.13 -28.57 -12.90
C PRO A 719 0.61 -30.01 -12.79
N ARG A 720 1.20 -30.56 -13.88
CA ARG A 720 1.72 -31.93 -13.89
C ARG A 720 2.90 -32.09 -12.94
N ALA A 721 3.81 -31.10 -12.86
CA ALA A 721 4.95 -31.15 -11.92
C ALA A 721 4.45 -31.19 -10.47
N ALA A 722 3.46 -30.37 -10.11
CA ALA A 722 2.85 -30.38 -8.79
C ALA A 722 2.24 -31.76 -8.46
N LEU A 723 1.49 -32.32 -9.40
CA LEU A 723 0.89 -33.66 -9.25
C LEU A 723 1.92 -34.80 -9.22
N ARG A 724 3.10 -34.63 -9.82
CA ARG A 724 4.17 -35.64 -9.84
C ARG A 724 5.38 -35.28 -8.98
N ALA A 725 5.20 -34.34 -8.05
CA ALA A 725 6.29 -33.84 -7.19
C ALA A 725 7.02 -34.92 -6.40
N HIS A 726 6.34 -36.04 -6.04
CA HIS A 726 6.97 -37.17 -5.36
C HIS A 726 8.11 -37.79 -6.18
N GLU A 727 7.92 -37.99 -7.48
CA GLU A 727 8.94 -38.55 -8.35
C GLU A 727 10.06 -37.55 -8.63
N ILE A 728 9.70 -36.31 -8.89
CA ILE A 728 10.62 -35.21 -9.18
C ILE A 728 11.54 -34.94 -7.99
N ALA A 729 11.00 -34.97 -6.78
CA ALA A 729 11.75 -34.73 -5.54
C ALA A 729 12.84 -35.74 -5.24
N GLN A 730 12.75 -36.96 -5.79
CA GLN A 730 13.78 -37.99 -5.60
C GLN A 730 15.15 -37.60 -6.19
N HIS A 731 15.14 -36.70 -7.18
CA HIS A 731 16.33 -36.25 -7.89
C HIS A 731 16.64 -34.76 -7.64
N SER A 732 15.95 -34.13 -6.68
CA SER A 732 16.00 -32.69 -6.44
C SER A 732 16.35 -32.39 -4.99
N ALA A 733 17.22 -31.40 -4.75
CA ALA A 733 17.55 -30.91 -3.40
C ALA A 733 16.51 -29.90 -2.88
N PHE A 734 15.75 -29.27 -3.79
CA PHE A 734 14.69 -28.31 -3.47
C PHE A 734 13.63 -28.28 -4.55
N LEU A 735 12.42 -27.85 -4.18
CA LEU A 735 11.32 -27.54 -5.09
C LEU A 735 10.95 -26.05 -4.92
N SER A 736 11.08 -25.27 -5.99
CA SER A 736 10.70 -23.86 -6.01
C SER A 736 9.44 -23.72 -6.87
N PHE A 737 8.38 -23.18 -6.30
CA PHE A 737 7.10 -23.07 -7.01
C PHE A 737 7.04 -21.74 -7.76
N GLY A 738 7.02 -21.81 -9.10
CA GLY A 738 6.87 -20.69 -10.01
C GLY A 738 5.40 -20.35 -10.19
N THR A 739 4.83 -19.61 -9.25
CA THR A 739 3.39 -19.34 -9.21
C THR A 739 2.88 -18.49 -10.35
N ASN A 740 3.73 -17.75 -11.06
CA ASN A 740 3.30 -17.00 -12.26
C ASN A 740 2.83 -17.96 -13.36
N ASP A 741 3.70 -18.89 -13.79
CA ASP A 741 3.38 -19.88 -14.84
C ASP A 741 2.35 -20.92 -14.35
N LEU A 742 2.44 -21.33 -13.10
CA LEU A 742 1.46 -22.26 -12.53
C LEU A 742 0.04 -21.67 -12.55
N THR A 743 -0.12 -20.38 -12.24
CA THR A 743 -1.41 -19.68 -12.33
C THR A 743 -1.90 -19.64 -13.78
N GLN A 744 -1.05 -19.25 -14.74
CA GLN A 744 -1.39 -19.20 -16.15
C GLN A 744 -1.88 -20.56 -16.64
N MET A 745 -1.17 -21.64 -16.31
CA MET A 745 -1.50 -22.99 -16.75
C MET A 745 -2.72 -23.58 -16.04
N ALA A 746 -2.93 -23.25 -14.76
CA ALA A 746 -4.09 -23.71 -14.00
C ALA A 746 -5.40 -23.08 -14.51
N TYR A 747 -5.36 -21.77 -14.83
CA TYR A 747 -6.50 -21.04 -15.38
C TYR A 747 -6.64 -21.19 -16.90
N GLY A 748 -5.59 -21.61 -17.61
CA GLY A 748 -5.54 -21.56 -19.07
C GLY A 748 -5.57 -20.12 -19.61
N LEU A 749 -4.95 -19.19 -18.92
CA LEU A 749 -4.90 -17.75 -19.23
C LEU A 749 -3.47 -17.31 -19.50
N SER A 750 -3.27 -16.47 -20.52
CA SER A 750 -2.04 -15.71 -20.67
C SER A 750 -2.09 -14.44 -19.84
N ARG A 751 -1.06 -14.17 -19.05
CA ARG A 751 -0.93 -12.94 -18.26
C ARG A 751 -0.98 -11.70 -19.15
N ASP A 752 -0.36 -11.75 -20.33
CA ASP A 752 -0.28 -10.63 -21.27
C ASP A 752 -1.65 -10.30 -21.89
N ASP A 753 -2.47 -11.33 -22.13
CA ASP A 753 -3.80 -11.18 -22.70
C ASP A 753 -4.91 -10.92 -21.65
N ALA A 754 -4.71 -11.37 -20.40
CA ALA A 754 -5.71 -11.28 -19.33
C ALA A 754 -6.12 -9.84 -19.02
N GLY A 755 -5.24 -8.86 -19.20
CA GLY A 755 -5.53 -7.44 -18.98
C GLY A 755 -6.72 -6.90 -19.77
N ARG A 756 -7.12 -7.56 -20.86
CA ARG A 756 -8.26 -7.15 -21.71
C ARG A 756 -9.62 -7.41 -21.05
N PHE A 757 -9.74 -8.39 -20.17
CA PHE A 757 -11.01 -8.79 -19.55
C PHE A 757 -10.97 -8.92 -18.02
N MET A 758 -9.80 -8.95 -17.41
CA MET A 758 -9.64 -9.18 -15.97
C MET A 758 -10.43 -8.17 -15.11
N ASN A 759 -10.38 -6.89 -15.46
CA ASN A 759 -11.17 -5.87 -14.75
C ASN A 759 -12.68 -6.18 -14.78
N THR A 760 -13.19 -6.66 -15.91
CA THR A 760 -14.62 -7.03 -16.03
C THR A 760 -14.94 -8.23 -15.15
N TYR A 761 -14.05 -9.23 -15.10
CA TYR A 761 -14.23 -10.43 -14.28
C TYR A 761 -14.26 -10.09 -12.78
N VAL A 762 -13.37 -9.22 -12.33
CA VAL A 762 -13.35 -8.75 -10.93
C VAL A 762 -14.58 -7.90 -10.61
N GLN A 763 -14.96 -6.97 -11.49
CA GLN A 763 -16.17 -6.14 -11.30
C GLN A 763 -17.47 -6.95 -11.27
N GLN A 764 -17.55 -8.03 -12.06
CA GLN A 764 -18.69 -8.94 -12.09
C GLN A 764 -18.67 -9.96 -10.93
N GLY A 765 -17.61 -9.97 -10.11
CA GLY A 765 -17.45 -10.91 -9.02
C GLY A 765 -17.15 -12.35 -9.47
N VAL A 766 -16.70 -12.57 -10.72
CA VAL A 766 -16.27 -13.89 -11.22
C VAL A 766 -14.99 -14.32 -10.50
N PHE A 767 -14.03 -13.39 -10.36
CA PHE A 767 -12.87 -13.54 -9.50
C PHE A 767 -12.96 -12.52 -8.37
N PRO A 768 -12.60 -12.89 -7.12
CA PRO A 768 -12.59 -11.95 -6.00
C PRO A 768 -11.52 -10.87 -6.18
N GLU A 769 -10.37 -11.24 -6.76
CA GLU A 769 -9.22 -10.38 -7.10
C GLU A 769 -8.51 -10.92 -8.34
N ASP A 770 -7.55 -10.15 -8.86
CA ASP A 770 -6.67 -10.61 -9.94
C ASP A 770 -5.76 -11.75 -9.44
N PRO A 771 -5.86 -12.99 -9.99
CA PRO A 771 -5.10 -14.15 -9.55
C PRO A 771 -3.59 -14.04 -9.84
N PHE A 772 -3.14 -13.06 -10.61
CA PHE A 772 -1.73 -12.77 -10.83
C PHE A 772 -1.15 -11.85 -9.74
N HIS A 773 -2.00 -11.21 -8.95
CA HIS A 773 -1.59 -10.33 -7.86
C HIS A 773 -1.67 -11.03 -6.48
N THR A 774 -2.79 -11.68 -6.21
CA THR A 774 -3.02 -12.45 -4.98
C THR A 774 -3.20 -13.91 -5.34
N LEU A 775 -2.58 -14.82 -4.58
CA LEU A 775 -2.64 -16.26 -4.85
C LEU A 775 -4.09 -16.76 -4.79
N ASP A 776 -4.50 -17.42 -5.85
CA ASP A 776 -5.73 -18.22 -5.85
C ASP A 776 -5.55 -19.45 -4.95
N VAL A 777 -6.08 -19.36 -3.75
CA VAL A 777 -5.90 -20.40 -2.71
C VAL A 777 -6.64 -21.67 -3.06
N ASP A 778 -7.81 -21.56 -3.70
CA ASP A 778 -8.70 -22.70 -3.98
C ASP A 778 -8.19 -23.59 -5.13
N GLY A 779 -7.63 -22.99 -6.18
CA GLY A 779 -7.11 -23.73 -7.33
C GLY A 779 -5.60 -23.89 -7.31
N VAL A 780 -4.86 -22.78 -7.46
CA VAL A 780 -3.39 -22.80 -7.49
C VAL A 780 -2.83 -23.22 -6.13
N GLY A 781 -3.41 -22.74 -5.02
CA GLY A 781 -3.02 -23.10 -3.67
C GLY A 781 -3.20 -24.60 -3.39
N GLU A 782 -4.24 -25.23 -3.91
CA GLU A 782 -4.40 -26.70 -3.82
C GLU A 782 -3.24 -27.42 -4.53
N LEU A 783 -2.83 -26.97 -5.72
CA LEU A 783 -1.69 -27.54 -6.44
C LEU A 783 -0.38 -27.35 -5.66
N LEU A 784 -0.17 -26.18 -5.03
CA LEU A 784 0.98 -25.94 -4.16
C LEU A 784 0.99 -26.92 -2.98
N THR A 785 -0.15 -27.10 -2.33
CA THR A 785 -0.31 -27.99 -1.17
C THR A 785 -0.04 -29.45 -1.55
N ILE A 786 -0.59 -29.90 -2.67
CA ILE A 786 -0.37 -31.26 -3.20
C ILE A 786 1.11 -31.45 -3.53
N GLY A 787 1.72 -30.51 -4.23
CA GLY A 787 3.13 -30.54 -4.62
C GLY A 787 4.06 -30.58 -3.40
N ALA A 788 3.82 -29.73 -2.43
CA ALA A 788 4.57 -29.68 -1.17
C ALA A 788 4.47 -30.98 -0.38
N ALA A 789 3.25 -31.49 -0.17
CA ALA A 789 3.02 -32.74 0.55
C ALA A 789 3.70 -33.93 -0.13
N ARG A 790 3.59 -34.04 -1.44
CA ARG A 790 4.21 -35.11 -2.24
C ARG A 790 5.74 -34.99 -2.28
N GLY A 791 6.27 -33.77 -2.34
CA GLY A 791 7.70 -33.54 -2.23
C GLY A 791 8.26 -33.99 -0.89
N ARG A 792 7.63 -33.59 0.22
CA ARG A 792 8.00 -34.01 1.59
C ARG A 792 7.84 -35.52 1.81
N GLN A 793 6.86 -36.16 1.18
CA GLN A 793 6.70 -37.61 1.22
C GLN A 793 7.90 -38.33 0.62
N ALA A 794 8.46 -37.83 -0.49
CA ALA A 794 9.64 -38.41 -1.12
C ALA A 794 10.94 -38.08 -0.38
N SER A 795 11.06 -36.85 0.08
CA SER A 795 12.25 -36.34 0.80
C SER A 795 11.77 -35.42 1.96
N PRO A 796 11.71 -35.92 3.20
CA PRO A 796 11.18 -35.17 4.35
C PRO A 796 11.84 -33.81 4.59
N ASN A 797 13.12 -33.68 4.24
CA ASN A 797 13.92 -32.47 4.43
C ASN A 797 14.08 -31.63 3.15
N ILE A 798 13.32 -31.92 2.09
CA ILE A 798 13.40 -31.12 0.86
C ILE A 798 13.02 -29.68 1.15
N VAL A 799 13.79 -28.75 0.62
CA VAL A 799 13.49 -27.31 0.77
C VAL A 799 12.36 -26.93 -0.19
N LEU A 800 11.34 -26.29 0.33
CA LEU A 800 10.18 -25.81 -0.42
C LEU A 800 10.16 -24.28 -0.44
N SER A 801 9.97 -23.68 -1.61
CA SER A 801 9.92 -22.24 -1.75
C SER A 801 8.93 -21.77 -2.82
N VAL A 802 8.55 -20.51 -2.74
CA VAL A 802 7.78 -19.80 -3.77
C VAL A 802 8.64 -18.66 -4.31
N CYS A 803 8.71 -18.52 -5.63
CA CYS A 803 9.53 -17.50 -6.29
C CYS A 803 8.75 -16.59 -7.28
N GLY A 804 7.43 -16.78 -7.42
CA GLY A 804 6.57 -15.92 -8.23
C GLY A 804 6.25 -14.59 -7.53
N GLU A 805 5.46 -13.74 -8.20
CA GLU A 805 5.04 -12.43 -7.67
C GLU A 805 4.30 -12.53 -6.32
N HIS A 806 3.63 -13.64 -6.07
CA HIS A 806 2.92 -13.94 -4.83
C HIS A 806 3.84 -14.00 -3.59
N GLY A 807 5.15 -14.26 -3.78
CA GLY A 807 6.13 -14.29 -2.69
C GLY A 807 6.30 -12.95 -1.94
N GLY A 808 5.87 -11.84 -2.51
CA GLY A 808 5.86 -10.51 -1.90
C GLY A 808 4.49 -10.03 -1.40
N ASN A 809 3.45 -10.85 -1.49
CA ASN A 809 2.08 -10.50 -1.09
C ASN A 809 1.78 -11.07 0.31
N PRO A 810 1.34 -10.24 1.30
CA PRO A 810 1.13 -10.67 2.68
C PRO A 810 0.15 -11.85 2.83
N GLU A 811 -0.95 -11.85 2.09
CA GLU A 811 -1.98 -12.88 2.13
C GLU A 811 -1.43 -14.22 1.57
N SER A 812 -0.67 -14.13 0.49
CA SER A 812 -0.01 -15.30 -0.12
C SER A 812 1.10 -15.87 0.79
N ILE A 813 1.84 -15.01 1.51
CA ILE A 813 2.84 -15.43 2.50
C ILE A 813 2.18 -16.20 3.64
N ALA A 814 1.00 -15.76 4.10
CA ALA A 814 0.23 -16.45 5.13
C ALA A 814 -0.12 -17.90 4.69
N PHE A 815 -0.57 -18.05 3.44
CA PHE A 815 -0.83 -19.36 2.85
C PHE A 815 0.45 -20.21 2.77
N CYS A 816 1.54 -19.67 2.24
CA CYS A 816 2.81 -20.41 2.10
C CYS A 816 3.33 -20.90 3.46
N ARG A 817 3.28 -20.03 4.50
CA ARG A 817 3.67 -20.42 5.86
C ARG A 817 2.79 -21.55 6.39
N ALA A 818 1.47 -21.46 6.23
CA ALA A 818 0.51 -22.48 6.67
C ALA A 818 0.72 -23.82 5.93
N ALA A 819 1.08 -23.78 4.65
CA ALA A 819 1.38 -24.95 3.82
C ALA A 819 2.79 -25.55 4.08
N GLY A 820 3.57 -24.97 4.98
CA GLY A 820 4.87 -25.48 5.41
C GLY A 820 6.04 -25.22 4.45
N PHE A 821 5.99 -24.11 3.71
CA PHE A 821 7.10 -23.66 2.91
C PHE A 821 8.23 -23.09 3.77
N ASP A 822 9.48 -23.31 3.36
CA ASP A 822 10.66 -22.88 4.11
C ASP A 822 10.99 -21.40 3.87
N TYR A 823 10.78 -20.91 2.64
CA TYR A 823 10.96 -19.49 2.33
C TYR A 823 10.10 -19.02 1.15
N VAL A 824 9.89 -17.71 1.09
CA VAL A 824 9.36 -17.01 -0.08
C VAL A 824 10.44 -16.14 -0.70
N SER A 825 10.34 -15.91 -2.02
CA SER A 825 11.26 -15.04 -2.76
C SER A 825 10.47 -14.00 -3.53
N CYS A 826 10.88 -12.75 -3.45
CA CYS A 826 10.19 -11.61 -4.07
C CYS A 826 11.18 -10.57 -4.59
N SER A 827 10.71 -9.57 -5.33
CA SER A 827 11.56 -8.45 -5.76
C SER A 827 12.21 -7.74 -4.56
N PRO A 828 13.42 -7.15 -4.70
CA PRO A 828 14.15 -6.58 -3.57
C PRO A 828 13.35 -5.57 -2.74
N PHE A 829 12.58 -4.67 -3.39
CA PHE A 829 11.74 -3.69 -2.69
C PHE A 829 10.59 -4.30 -1.87
N ARG A 830 10.20 -5.55 -2.16
CA ARG A 830 9.18 -6.26 -1.38
C ARG A 830 9.74 -7.07 -0.22
N VAL A 831 11.07 -7.25 -0.13
CA VAL A 831 11.71 -7.98 0.97
C VAL A 831 11.32 -7.43 2.34
N PRO A 832 11.34 -6.11 2.62
CA PRO A 832 10.89 -5.58 3.90
C PRO A 832 9.41 -5.86 4.19
N VAL A 833 8.56 -5.77 3.18
CA VAL A 833 7.12 -6.09 3.28
C VAL A 833 6.92 -7.56 3.67
N ALA A 834 7.62 -8.47 2.98
CA ALA A 834 7.54 -9.90 3.25
C ALA A 834 8.06 -10.26 4.65
N ARG A 835 9.16 -9.63 5.10
CA ARG A 835 9.73 -9.80 6.45
C ARG A 835 8.74 -9.38 7.54
N LEU A 836 8.09 -8.20 7.35
CA LEU A 836 7.09 -7.71 8.29
C LEU A 836 5.84 -8.60 8.28
N ALA A 837 5.31 -8.95 7.11
CA ALA A 837 4.15 -9.83 6.99
C ALA A 837 4.37 -11.19 7.66
N ALA A 838 5.52 -11.82 7.42
CA ALA A 838 5.89 -13.06 8.07
C ALA A 838 5.93 -12.94 9.61
N ALA A 839 6.48 -11.85 10.13
CA ALA A 839 6.52 -11.58 11.57
C ALA A 839 5.13 -11.34 12.17
N GLN A 840 4.24 -10.65 11.45
CA GLN A 840 2.88 -10.41 11.89
C GLN A 840 2.08 -11.69 12.08
N LEU A 841 2.28 -12.69 11.24
CA LEU A 841 1.63 -13.99 11.38
C LEU A 841 1.99 -14.66 12.72
N VAL A 842 3.27 -14.60 13.10
CA VAL A 842 3.73 -15.15 14.38
C VAL A 842 3.22 -14.30 15.56
N ALA A 843 3.25 -12.98 15.44
CA ALA A 843 2.77 -12.07 16.47
C ALA A 843 1.26 -12.24 16.74
N ALA A 844 0.46 -12.46 15.69
CA ALA A 844 -0.98 -12.67 15.79
C ALA A 844 -1.34 -13.99 16.50
N GLU A 845 -0.51 -15.03 16.40
CA GLU A 845 -0.72 -16.30 17.12
C GLU A 845 -0.45 -16.21 18.63
N GLY A 846 0.03 -15.08 19.13
CA GLY A 846 0.33 -14.89 20.56
C GLY A 846 1.49 -15.75 21.10
N LYS A 847 2.28 -16.36 20.20
CA LYS A 847 3.41 -17.24 20.57
C LYS A 847 4.68 -16.49 20.96
N VAL A 848 4.64 -15.17 21.01
CA VAL A 848 5.78 -14.34 21.40
C VAL A 848 5.87 -14.31 22.90
N SER A 849 6.73 -15.16 23.50
CA SER A 849 7.17 -14.95 24.89
C SER A 849 7.93 -13.63 24.96
N PRO A 850 7.65 -12.74 25.92
CA PRO A 850 8.47 -11.56 26.11
C PRO A 850 9.89 -12.01 26.49
N LYS A 851 10.88 -11.69 25.65
CA LYS A 851 12.29 -11.71 26.05
C LYS A 851 12.64 -10.42 26.74
#